data_06da142a88ee46317474357aace2eb09
#
_entry.id   06da142a88ee46317474357aace2eb09
#
_cell.length_a   1.000
_cell.length_b   1.000
_cell.length_c   1.000
_cell.angle_alpha   90.00
_cell.angle_beta   90.00
_cell.angle_gamma   90.00
#
_symmetry.space_group_name_H-M   'P 1'
#
loop_
_entity.id
_entity.type
_entity.pdbx_description
1 polymer ?
#
loop_
_entity_poly.entity_id
_entity_poly.type
_entity_poly.pdbx_seq_one_letter_code
_entity_poly.pdbx_strand_id
1 'polypeptide(L)'
;MEVEFAKAPKGISVYNAEGKKVASQYLGYKDGKAHLLVEASVPATGYAVYDVRTSGEGIVVKNKQVNTLENSCYKLTFDANGDIVSLLDKRNGKELVASGKAIRLALFTENESYEWPAWEILKKTLDREPVSITDDVKLTLVEDGELRKSLCIEKKHGESVFRQYVRLYEGTRASRIDFYNEIDWRSTNALLKAEFPLAVSNPNATYDLSLGSVQRGNNTVTAYEVYGHYWADLTDRKGDYGVSIMNNGKYGWDKPSDNTLRLTLLHTPKTNKGYTYQDRQDFGYHTFTYSLLPHQGELNKAEVVSKAEVLNQQLKAFQTGKHKGEMGRTFSMVSSDNPNVIIKALKKAVDSDEYVVRVYDVAGQGIQSARLTFAGKLASVVETDGTEKEIAKADFSNNTFDVKVNPFSLKTYKIRLAESGVSAYQPKCLSLELPYDKKCATYNEFRSEADFESGYSYAAELLPDSITIDQVTFRLGEPETYNGLSCKNDTIEIPEGYNRLYFLAAAASSDDQSLQIACGKHVSEFVVPSYTGFVGQWGHEGHTSGYLKPAQIAYVGTHRHASSGDCPYEFTYMFKFGMDIPKDVHSIVLPKNENVVIFAATAVAENHVFVKPSTKLFLTNNREEVSESVLGKKMISGENLLKNAKLTKWSNFVNEEERPQAAIDGDLSTKWCDIAGLPSFLEFDLGKAQQLTGWKVVNAGKENGSFITSQCFLMGRNAADEDWQTIDYFDGNRSNVVLRTISSDKAYRYLRMVVTRGTQTASSQDVRIYEVEVY
;
A
#
# COMPACT_ATOMS: atom_id res chain seq x y z
N MET A 1 -3.53 4.85 15.98
CA MET A 1 -4.49 5.79 15.36
C MET A 1 -3.95 7.21 15.47
N GLU A 2 -4.39 8.07 14.56
CA GLU A 2 -4.02 9.48 14.50
C GLU A 2 -5.26 10.33 14.74
N VAL A 3 -5.19 11.27 15.67
CA VAL A 3 -6.32 12.14 16.04
C VAL A 3 -5.93 13.59 15.86
N GLU A 4 -6.71 14.33 15.10
CA GLU A 4 -6.48 15.76 14.86
C GLU A 4 -6.86 16.59 16.10
N PHE A 5 -5.97 17.50 16.49
CA PHE A 5 -6.19 18.47 17.52
C PHE A 5 -5.73 19.86 17.05
N ALA A 6 -6.47 20.89 17.39
CA ALA A 6 -6.10 22.27 17.05
C ALA A 6 -4.76 22.73 17.66
N LYS A 7 -4.33 22.08 18.75
CA LYS A 7 -3.02 22.30 19.41
C LYS A 7 -2.50 20.98 19.95
N ALA A 8 -1.19 20.82 20.01
CA ALA A 8 -0.56 19.65 20.62
C ALA A 8 -1.06 19.42 22.05
N PRO A 9 -1.68 18.27 22.35
CA PRO A 9 -2.10 17.95 23.71
C PRO A 9 -0.89 17.59 24.56
N LYS A 10 -0.90 17.94 25.85
CA LYS A 10 0.14 17.51 26.80
C LYS A 10 0.06 16.02 27.12
N GLY A 11 -1.14 15.48 27.10
CA GLY A 11 -1.45 14.08 27.32
C GLY A 11 -2.89 13.79 26.91
N ILE A 12 -3.22 12.49 26.80
CA ILE A 12 -4.50 12.02 26.31
C ILE A 12 -5.02 10.88 27.18
N SER A 13 -6.33 10.87 27.40
CA SER A 13 -7.08 9.76 28.01
C SER A 13 -8.19 9.32 27.09
N VAL A 14 -8.44 8.02 27.01
CA VAL A 14 -9.46 7.42 26.16
C VAL A 14 -10.51 6.71 27.01
N TYR A 15 -11.78 6.84 26.65
CA TYR A 15 -12.91 6.24 27.36
C TYR A 15 -13.76 5.44 26.37
N ASN A 16 -14.19 4.26 26.79
CA ASN A 16 -15.04 3.38 25.98
C ASN A 16 -16.50 3.85 25.90
N ALA A 17 -17.36 3.06 25.27
CA ALA A 17 -18.78 3.36 25.09
C ALA A 17 -19.54 3.56 26.40
N GLU A 18 -19.15 2.88 27.47
CA GLU A 18 -19.73 2.97 28.82
C GLU A 18 -19.13 4.13 29.63
N GLY A 19 -18.20 4.89 29.06
CA GLY A 19 -17.54 6.00 29.76
C GLY A 19 -16.42 5.57 30.73
N LYS A 20 -15.99 4.30 30.68
CA LYS A 20 -14.88 3.78 31.46
C LYS A 20 -13.57 4.11 30.76
N LYS A 21 -12.59 4.60 31.52
CA LYS A 21 -11.24 4.83 31.00
C LYS A 21 -10.60 3.51 30.56
N VAL A 22 -10.04 3.49 29.35
CA VAL A 22 -9.30 2.37 28.80
C VAL A 22 -7.80 2.67 28.74
N ALA A 23 -6.99 1.62 28.71
CA ALA A 23 -5.54 1.76 28.58
C ALA A 23 -5.21 2.40 27.22
N SER A 24 -4.37 3.44 27.27
CA SER A 24 -3.96 4.19 26.07
C SER A 24 -2.56 4.75 26.26
N GLN A 25 -1.82 4.86 25.17
CA GLN A 25 -0.45 5.38 25.17
C GLN A 25 -0.34 6.50 24.15
N TYR A 26 0.08 7.68 24.59
CA TYR A 26 0.37 8.81 23.74
C TYR A 26 1.78 8.67 23.16
N LEU A 27 1.91 8.66 21.83
CA LEU A 27 3.18 8.48 21.12
C LEU A 27 3.80 9.80 20.64
N GLY A 28 3.10 10.91 20.75
CA GLY A 28 3.57 12.22 20.34
C GLY A 28 2.61 12.94 19.41
N TYR A 29 3.01 14.14 18.97
CA TYR A 29 2.25 15.00 18.08
C TYR A 29 3.11 15.40 16.88
N LYS A 30 2.62 15.10 15.70
CA LYS A 30 3.30 15.39 14.42
C LYS A 30 2.23 15.78 13.38
N ASP A 31 2.53 16.74 12.52
CA ASP A 31 1.69 17.16 11.39
C ASP A 31 0.22 17.46 11.76
N GLY A 32 0.00 18.15 12.88
CA GLY A 32 -1.34 18.49 13.35
C GLY A 32 -2.10 17.34 14.03
N LYS A 33 -1.49 16.18 14.20
CA LYS A 33 -2.12 14.95 14.71
C LYS A 33 -1.41 14.39 15.93
N ALA A 34 -2.19 13.92 16.89
CA ALA A 34 -1.72 13.13 18.02
C ALA A 34 -1.71 11.65 17.64
N HIS A 35 -0.58 10.97 17.82
CA HIS A 35 -0.42 9.55 17.60
C HIS A 35 -0.71 8.78 18.89
N LEU A 36 -1.58 7.78 18.82
CA LEU A 36 -2.09 7.04 19.97
C LEU A 36 -2.09 5.53 19.73
N LEU A 37 -1.81 4.79 20.78
CA LEU A 37 -2.22 3.41 20.95
C LEU A 37 -3.41 3.37 21.91
N VAL A 38 -4.38 2.52 21.64
CA VAL A 38 -5.57 2.33 22.46
C VAL A 38 -5.87 0.84 22.55
N GLU A 39 -6.09 0.34 23.76
CA GLU A 39 -6.61 -1.01 23.93
C GLU A 39 -8.11 -0.98 23.61
N ALA A 40 -8.46 -1.41 22.39
CA ALA A 40 -9.81 -1.34 21.87
C ALA A 40 -10.44 -2.74 21.78
N SER A 41 -11.71 -2.80 22.21
CA SER A 41 -12.59 -3.96 22.00
C SER A 41 -13.78 -3.52 21.16
N VAL A 42 -14.00 -4.21 20.05
CA VAL A 42 -15.06 -3.88 19.10
C VAL A 42 -15.90 -5.14 18.87
N PRO A 43 -17.24 -5.05 18.90
CA PRO A 43 -18.11 -6.17 18.60
C PRO A 43 -17.86 -6.72 17.20
N ALA A 44 -18.13 -8.03 17.00
CA ALA A 44 -17.99 -8.69 15.70
C ALA A 44 -18.80 -7.98 14.62
N THR A 45 -18.21 -7.82 13.42
CA THR A 45 -18.85 -7.16 12.25
C THR A 45 -19.52 -5.83 12.57
N GLY A 46 -18.87 -4.99 13.41
CA GLY A 46 -19.51 -3.80 13.95
C GLY A 46 -18.55 -2.69 14.30
N TYR A 47 -18.98 -1.81 15.21
CA TYR A 47 -18.17 -0.70 15.69
C TYR A 47 -18.34 -0.48 17.20
N ALA A 48 -17.39 0.25 17.77
CA ALA A 48 -17.47 0.84 19.11
C ALA A 48 -16.97 2.27 19.11
N VAL A 49 -17.63 3.16 19.84
CA VAL A 49 -17.28 4.57 19.98
C VAL A 49 -16.39 4.77 21.19
N TYR A 50 -15.29 5.47 21.02
CA TYR A 50 -14.35 5.85 22.05
C TYR A 50 -14.26 7.37 22.14
N ASP A 51 -14.29 7.93 23.37
CA ASP A 51 -14.06 9.35 23.60
C ASP A 51 -12.59 9.61 23.85
N VAL A 52 -11.97 10.44 23.01
CA VAL A 52 -10.58 10.88 23.16
C VAL A 52 -10.58 12.27 23.80
N ARG A 53 -9.95 12.40 24.96
CA ARG A 53 -9.92 13.63 25.75
C ARG A 53 -8.49 14.04 26.06
N THR A 54 -8.22 15.34 26.02
CA THR A 54 -6.96 15.88 26.54
C THR A 54 -6.88 15.67 28.05
N SER A 55 -5.75 15.22 28.54
CA SER A 55 -5.48 15.02 29.96
C SER A 55 -4.04 15.32 30.29
N GLY A 56 -3.68 15.40 31.55
CA GLY A 56 -2.36 15.48 32.15
C GLY A 56 -1.12 15.52 31.25
N GLU A 57 0.00 15.05 31.74
CA GLU A 57 1.24 14.98 30.96
C GLU A 57 1.39 13.59 30.32
N GLY A 58 1.70 13.55 29.00
CA GLY A 58 2.09 12.33 28.32
C GLY A 58 3.58 12.02 28.60
N ILE A 59 3.90 10.74 28.67
CA ILE A 59 5.29 10.29 28.82
C ILE A 59 5.98 10.40 27.46
N VAL A 60 7.00 11.24 27.34
CA VAL A 60 7.90 11.28 26.19
C VAL A 60 9.08 10.37 26.46
N VAL A 61 9.20 9.31 25.69
CA VAL A 61 10.31 8.37 25.80
C VAL A 61 11.57 8.98 25.16
N LYS A 62 12.67 9.02 25.90
CA LYS A 62 13.99 9.33 25.34
C LYS A 62 14.61 8.05 24.80
N ASN A 63 15.02 8.06 23.55
CA ASN A 63 15.72 6.96 22.93
C ASN A 63 16.98 6.58 23.72
N LYS A 64 17.15 5.29 24.02
CA LYS A 64 18.31 4.76 24.71
C LYS A 64 18.76 3.44 24.10
N GLN A 65 20.06 3.18 24.15
CA GLN A 65 20.64 1.89 23.74
C GLN A 65 20.33 0.85 24.81
N VAL A 66 19.77 -0.28 24.39
CA VAL A 66 19.49 -1.42 25.28
C VAL A 66 19.66 -2.73 24.51
N ASN A 67 19.96 -3.80 25.21
CA ASN A 67 20.03 -5.16 24.66
C ASN A 67 18.97 -6.10 25.27
N THR A 68 17.99 -5.56 25.97
CA THR A 68 16.88 -6.33 26.54
C THR A 68 15.58 -5.61 26.33
N LEU A 69 14.49 -6.37 26.17
CA LEU A 69 13.12 -5.89 26.12
C LEU A 69 12.24 -6.80 26.98
N GLU A 70 11.38 -6.22 27.81
CA GLU A 70 10.60 -6.98 28.78
C GLU A 70 9.19 -6.42 28.96
N ASN A 71 8.21 -7.34 29.08
CA ASN A 71 6.84 -7.04 29.51
C ASN A 71 6.41 -8.00 30.65
N SER A 72 5.12 -8.03 30.98
CA SER A 72 4.55 -8.92 31.99
C SER A 72 4.74 -10.41 31.65
N CYS A 73 4.75 -10.81 30.38
CA CYS A 73 4.83 -12.19 29.91
C CYS A 73 6.24 -12.64 29.53
N TYR A 74 7.05 -11.77 28.92
CA TYR A 74 8.30 -12.16 28.29
C TYR A 74 9.47 -11.28 28.68
N LYS A 75 10.67 -11.88 28.64
CA LYS A 75 11.95 -11.16 28.66
C LYS A 75 12.79 -11.64 27.47
N LEU A 76 13.17 -10.70 26.60
CA LEU A 76 14.02 -10.91 25.44
C LEU A 76 15.43 -10.38 25.73
N THR A 77 16.46 -11.11 25.30
CA THR A 77 17.85 -10.65 25.29
C THR A 77 18.41 -10.75 23.88
N PHE A 78 19.04 -9.68 23.45
CA PHE A 78 19.61 -9.52 22.12
C PHE A 78 21.14 -9.55 22.20
N ASP A 79 21.77 -10.19 21.22
CA ASP A 79 23.24 -10.13 21.05
C ASP A 79 23.68 -8.82 20.35
N ALA A 80 24.98 -8.73 20.07
CA ALA A 80 25.57 -7.56 19.37
C ALA A 80 25.03 -7.37 17.94
N ASN A 81 24.54 -8.44 17.32
CA ASN A 81 23.93 -8.39 15.98
C ASN A 81 22.45 -8.05 16.03
N GLY A 82 21.87 -7.86 17.22
CA GLY A 82 20.44 -7.66 17.40
C GLY A 82 19.60 -8.92 17.15
N ASP A 83 20.21 -10.10 17.21
CA ASP A 83 19.52 -11.38 17.13
C ASP A 83 19.07 -11.81 18.54
N ILE A 84 17.92 -12.46 18.68
CA ILE A 84 17.37 -12.83 20.00
C ILE A 84 18.01 -14.13 20.44
N VAL A 85 18.89 -14.06 21.41
CA VAL A 85 19.60 -15.21 21.98
C VAL A 85 18.90 -15.83 23.19
N SER A 86 17.93 -15.11 23.77
CA SER A 86 17.07 -15.62 24.85
C SER A 86 15.68 -15.01 24.75
N LEU A 87 14.66 -15.83 24.84
CA LEU A 87 13.27 -15.48 24.96
C LEU A 87 12.64 -16.27 26.08
N LEU A 88 12.66 -15.69 27.28
CA LEU A 88 12.10 -16.30 28.47
C LEU A 88 10.61 -16.03 28.60
N ASP A 89 9.80 -17.08 28.60
CA ASP A 89 8.40 -17.01 29.03
C ASP A 89 8.31 -16.96 30.55
N LYS A 90 8.06 -15.78 31.10
CA LYS A 90 8.01 -15.53 32.56
C LYS A 90 6.82 -16.20 33.24
N ARG A 91 5.78 -16.58 32.47
CA ARG A 91 4.58 -17.22 33.02
C ARG A 91 4.87 -18.64 33.57
N ASN A 92 5.86 -19.29 33.00
CA ASN A 92 6.23 -20.67 33.36
C ASN A 92 7.73 -20.88 33.47
N GLY A 93 8.56 -19.85 33.28
CA GLY A 93 10.01 -19.91 33.39
C GLY A 93 10.70 -20.64 32.22
N LYS A 94 10.03 -20.83 31.09
CA LYS A 94 10.52 -21.59 29.94
C LYS A 94 11.35 -20.71 28.99
N GLU A 95 12.57 -21.15 28.68
CA GLU A 95 13.36 -20.59 27.58
C GLU A 95 12.83 -21.13 26.26
N LEU A 96 12.61 -20.26 25.26
CA LEU A 96 12.01 -20.61 23.98
C LEU A 96 13.01 -20.69 22.84
N VAL A 97 14.19 -20.10 22.97
CA VAL A 97 15.26 -20.20 21.98
C VAL A 97 16.08 -21.46 22.23
N ALA A 98 16.35 -22.23 21.19
CA ALA A 98 17.21 -23.42 21.32
C ALA A 98 18.63 -23.03 21.77
N SER A 99 19.22 -23.82 22.65
CA SER A 99 20.55 -23.57 23.23
C SER A 99 21.61 -23.30 22.14
N GLY A 100 22.33 -22.19 22.25
CA GLY A 100 23.39 -21.81 21.33
C GLY A 100 22.89 -21.32 19.96
N LYS A 101 21.59 -21.08 19.81
CA LYS A 101 20.95 -20.52 18.59
C LYS A 101 20.33 -19.15 18.88
N ALA A 102 19.83 -18.48 17.81
CA ALA A 102 19.15 -17.21 17.93
C ALA A 102 17.96 -17.12 16.96
N ILE A 103 16.88 -16.45 17.36
CA ILE A 103 15.82 -16.02 16.45
C ILE A 103 16.35 -14.78 15.72
N ARG A 104 16.32 -14.81 14.36
CA ARG A 104 17.03 -13.82 13.55
C ARG A 104 16.41 -13.58 12.16
N LEU A 105 16.83 -12.53 11.51
CA LEU A 105 16.77 -12.40 10.06
C LEU A 105 17.94 -13.20 9.47
N ALA A 106 17.63 -14.31 8.82
CA ALA A 106 18.57 -15.28 8.26
C ALA A 106 18.78 -14.99 6.76
N LEU A 107 19.98 -14.59 6.39
CA LEU A 107 20.33 -14.24 5.01
C LEU A 107 21.09 -15.38 4.34
N PHE A 108 20.54 -15.89 3.23
CA PHE A 108 21.23 -16.78 2.32
C PHE A 108 21.88 -15.93 1.24
N THR A 109 23.20 -15.94 1.16
CA THR A 109 24.01 -15.10 0.26
C THR A 109 24.28 -15.73 -1.09
N GLU A 110 23.85 -16.96 -1.31
CA GLU A 110 23.91 -17.67 -2.56
C GLU A 110 22.54 -18.29 -2.86
N ASN A 111 21.82 -17.66 -3.75
CA ASN A 111 20.45 -18.01 -4.13
C ASN A 111 20.33 -18.03 -5.65
N GLU A 112 20.66 -19.15 -6.25
CA GLU A 112 20.61 -19.33 -7.71
C GLU A 112 19.22 -19.77 -8.17
N SER A 113 18.91 -19.49 -9.44
CA SER A 113 17.78 -20.04 -10.18
C SER A 113 18.28 -20.85 -11.38
N TYR A 114 17.58 -21.90 -11.74
CA TYR A 114 17.87 -22.64 -12.98
C TYR A 114 17.17 -22.01 -14.17
N GLU A 115 15.85 -21.87 -14.10
CA GLU A 115 15.03 -21.53 -15.26
C GLU A 115 13.95 -20.47 -14.95
N TRP A 116 13.34 -20.53 -13.77
CA TRP A 116 12.17 -19.69 -13.41
C TRP A 116 12.44 -18.83 -12.16
N PRO A 117 13.22 -17.75 -12.27
CA PRO A 117 13.70 -17.00 -11.10
C PRO A 117 12.61 -16.51 -10.16
N ALA A 118 11.44 -16.16 -10.70
CA ALA A 118 10.31 -15.69 -9.89
C ALA A 118 9.57 -16.82 -9.15
N TRP A 119 9.75 -18.08 -9.56
CA TRP A 119 8.92 -19.21 -9.10
C TRP A 119 9.69 -20.24 -8.30
N GLU A 120 11.01 -20.25 -8.36
CA GLU A 120 11.80 -21.32 -7.76
C GLU A 120 12.74 -20.84 -6.66
N ILE A 121 12.74 -21.60 -5.55
CA ILE A 121 13.81 -21.61 -4.56
C ILE A 121 14.43 -23.00 -4.61
N LEU A 122 15.72 -23.08 -4.86
CA LEU A 122 16.39 -24.38 -5.00
C LEU A 122 16.73 -24.99 -3.65
N LYS A 123 16.57 -26.31 -3.54
CA LYS A 123 16.93 -27.03 -2.31
C LYS A 123 18.37 -26.75 -1.86
N LYS A 124 19.32 -26.69 -2.81
CA LYS A 124 20.72 -26.38 -2.52
C LYS A 124 20.94 -25.03 -1.85
N THR A 125 20.03 -24.05 -2.07
CA THR A 125 20.05 -22.77 -1.33
C THR A 125 19.69 -23.00 0.12
N LEU A 126 18.62 -23.75 0.39
CA LEU A 126 18.13 -24.02 1.74
C LEU A 126 18.99 -24.99 2.54
N ASP A 127 19.82 -25.81 1.87
CA ASP A 127 20.80 -26.71 2.51
C ASP A 127 22.04 -25.97 3.03
N ARG A 128 22.24 -24.70 2.63
CA ARG A 128 23.32 -23.86 3.14
C ARG A 128 22.95 -23.28 4.51
N GLU A 129 23.96 -23.03 5.34
CA GLU A 129 23.75 -22.31 6.58
C GLU A 129 23.59 -20.81 6.29
N PRO A 130 22.47 -20.18 6.67
CA PRO A 130 22.30 -18.74 6.47
C PRO A 130 23.14 -17.94 7.50
N VAL A 131 23.48 -16.71 7.14
CA VAL A 131 24.23 -15.80 7.99
C VAL A 131 23.32 -14.77 8.67
N SER A 132 23.75 -14.26 9.82
CA SER A 132 23.15 -13.07 10.45
C SER A 132 23.60 -11.81 9.70
N ILE A 133 22.77 -10.76 9.73
CA ILE A 133 23.12 -9.45 9.20
C ILE A 133 23.85 -8.68 10.29
N THR A 134 25.10 -8.28 10.05
CA THR A 134 26.04 -7.80 11.08
C THR A 134 26.54 -6.37 10.87
N ASP A 135 26.24 -5.75 9.73
CA ASP A 135 26.79 -4.43 9.40
C ASP A 135 25.91 -3.31 9.97
N ASP A 136 26.54 -2.27 10.49
CA ASP A 136 25.94 -1.05 11.04
C ASP A 136 24.80 -1.31 12.07
N VAL A 137 25.00 -2.30 12.93
CA VAL A 137 23.97 -2.74 13.89
C VAL A 137 23.77 -1.69 14.98
N LYS A 138 22.51 -1.30 15.19
CA LYS A 138 22.14 -0.38 16.25
C LYS A 138 20.81 -0.80 16.89
N LEU A 139 20.81 -0.92 18.21
CA LEU A 139 19.64 -1.28 19.01
C LEU A 139 19.16 -0.06 19.81
N THR A 140 17.97 0.42 19.56
CA THR A 140 17.44 1.63 20.20
C THR A 140 16.03 1.35 20.74
N LEU A 141 15.82 1.51 22.05
CA LEU A 141 14.48 1.53 22.63
C LEU A 141 13.80 2.84 22.20
N VAL A 142 12.78 2.74 21.36
CA VAL A 142 12.07 3.89 20.77
C VAL A 142 10.70 4.14 21.41
N GLU A 143 10.13 3.12 22.07
CA GLU A 143 8.92 3.25 22.87
C GLU A 143 9.09 2.48 24.20
N ASP A 144 8.69 3.09 25.31
CA ASP A 144 8.73 2.51 26.67
C ASP A 144 7.47 2.96 27.42
N GLY A 145 6.32 2.53 26.94
CA GLY A 145 5.02 2.96 27.44
C GLY A 145 4.26 1.84 28.18
N GLU A 146 3.12 2.20 28.75
CA GLU A 146 2.28 1.29 29.51
C GLU A 146 1.58 0.22 28.67
N LEU A 147 1.32 0.50 27.35
CA LEU A 147 0.70 -0.47 26.46
C LEU A 147 1.68 -1.18 25.56
N ARG A 148 2.76 -0.50 25.15
CA ARG A 148 3.74 -1.05 24.23
C ARG A 148 5.12 -0.53 24.54
N LYS A 149 6.08 -1.46 24.48
CA LYS A 149 7.51 -1.18 24.36
C LYS A 149 7.98 -1.59 23.00
N SER A 150 8.88 -0.83 22.38
CA SER A 150 9.39 -1.10 21.04
C SER A 150 10.89 -0.87 20.99
N LEU A 151 11.63 -1.92 20.62
CA LEU A 151 13.06 -1.87 20.31
C LEU A 151 13.22 -1.82 18.79
N CYS A 152 13.86 -0.78 18.28
CA CYS A 152 14.27 -0.66 16.89
C CYS A 152 15.67 -1.24 16.72
N ILE A 153 15.81 -2.18 15.79
CA ILE A 153 17.07 -2.80 15.37
C ILE A 153 17.34 -2.35 13.95
N GLU A 154 18.37 -1.54 13.76
CA GLU A 154 18.83 -1.09 12.44
C GLU A 154 20.05 -1.92 12.04
N LYS A 155 20.09 -2.38 10.78
CA LYS A 155 21.18 -3.19 10.20
C LYS A 155 21.34 -2.85 8.73
N LYS A 156 22.50 -3.20 8.15
CA LYS A 156 22.74 -3.11 6.70
C LYS A 156 23.34 -4.39 6.14
N HIS A 157 23.14 -4.61 4.86
CA HIS A 157 23.86 -5.59 4.07
C HIS A 157 24.02 -5.08 2.64
N GLY A 158 25.24 -4.72 2.26
CA GLY A 158 25.49 -3.99 1.03
C GLY A 158 24.67 -2.70 0.97
N GLU A 159 23.85 -2.54 -0.06
CA GLU A 159 22.95 -1.39 -0.20
C GLU A 159 21.60 -1.59 0.51
N SER A 160 21.30 -2.79 0.99
CA SER A 160 20.05 -3.07 1.71
C SER A 160 20.08 -2.50 3.11
N VAL A 161 18.96 -1.88 3.52
CA VAL A 161 18.77 -1.32 4.87
C VAL A 161 17.61 -2.03 5.55
N PHE A 162 17.85 -2.50 6.77
CA PHE A 162 16.88 -3.21 7.57
C PHE A 162 16.55 -2.40 8.82
N ARG A 163 15.29 -2.21 9.10
CA ARG A 163 14.77 -1.64 10.33
C ARG A 163 13.68 -2.56 10.86
N GLN A 164 13.97 -3.25 11.95
CA GLN A 164 13.05 -4.17 12.60
C GLN A 164 12.65 -3.62 13.96
N TYR A 165 11.35 -3.50 14.20
CA TYR A 165 10.79 -3.11 15.48
C TYR A 165 10.28 -4.36 16.20
N VAL A 166 10.96 -4.77 17.26
CA VAL A 166 10.48 -5.81 18.17
C VAL A 166 9.58 -5.15 19.20
N ARG A 167 8.31 -5.55 19.25
CA ARG A 167 7.27 -4.92 20.04
C ARG A 167 6.69 -5.89 21.07
N LEU A 168 6.73 -5.50 22.33
CA LEU A 168 6.03 -6.16 23.42
C LEU A 168 4.88 -5.29 23.90
N TYR A 169 3.77 -5.94 24.20
CA TYR A 169 2.54 -5.28 24.64
C TYR A 169 2.22 -5.65 26.10
N GLU A 170 1.35 -4.87 26.72
CA GLU A 170 0.64 -5.23 27.95
C GLU A 170 -0.84 -5.47 27.63
N GLY A 171 -1.63 -5.84 28.66
CA GLY A 171 -3.07 -6.08 28.52
C GLY A 171 -3.39 -7.32 27.69
N THR A 172 -4.41 -7.23 26.87
CA THR A 172 -4.93 -8.36 26.08
C THR A 172 -3.98 -8.88 25.00
N ARG A 173 -2.93 -8.12 24.66
CA ARG A 173 -1.87 -8.51 23.72
C ARG A 173 -0.57 -8.93 24.37
N ALA A 174 -0.48 -9.00 25.69
CA ALA A 174 0.76 -9.26 26.40
C ALA A 174 1.43 -10.59 26.00
N SER A 175 0.65 -11.59 25.57
CA SER A 175 1.14 -12.90 25.11
C SER A 175 1.64 -12.93 23.66
N ARG A 176 1.63 -11.81 22.91
CA ARG A 176 2.08 -11.74 21.52
C ARG A 176 3.32 -10.85 21.39
N ILE A 177 4.29 -11.31 20.61
CA ILE A 177 5.51 -10.58 20.27
C ILE A 177 5.43 -10.23 18.79
N ASP A 178 5.44 -8.95 18.43
CA ASP A 178 5.38 -8.50 17.03
C ASP A 178 6.75 -8.06 16.53
N PHE A 179 7.08 -8.45 15.31
CA PHE A 179 8.24 -8.02 14.53
C PHE A 179 7.73 -7.22 13.33
N TYR A 180 7.69 -5.92 13.47
CA TYR A 180 7.35 -5.04 12.36
C TYR A 180 8.62 -4.67 11.61
N ASN A 181 8.65 -4.93 10.30
CA ASN A 181 9.82 -4.76 9.46
C ASN A 181 9.58 -3.66 8.44
N GLU A 182 10.60 -2.83 8.26
CA GLU A 182 10.76 -1.85 7.19
C GLU A 182 12.10 -2.16 6.53
N ILE A 183 12.08 -2.62 5.28
CA ILE A 183 13.29 -3.07 4.59
C ILE A 183 13.37 -2.40 3.21
N ASP A 184 14.43 -1.66 2.95
CA ASP A 184 14.81 -1.31 1.58
C ASP A 184 15.75 -2.40 1.07
N TRP A 185 15.18 -3.30 0.27
CA TRP A 185 15.87 -4.47 -0.25
C TRP A 185 16.59 -4.14 -1.54
N ARG A 186 17.93 -4.40 -1.59
CA ARG A 186 18.80 -4.17 -2.74
C ARG A 186 19.80 -5.30 -2.96
N SER A 187 19.63 -6.43 -2.28
CA SER A 187 20.55 -7.56 -2.36
C SER A 187 20.20 -8.48 -3.52
N THR A 188 21.15 -8.76 -4.40
CA THR A 188 21.06 -9.74 -5.47
C THR A 188 21.60 -11.09 -5.02
N ASN A 189 21.24 -12.18 -5.72
CA ASN A 189 21.68 -13.54 -5.40
C ASN A 189 21.40 -13.90 -3.90
N ALA A 190 20.28 -13.42 -3.37
CA ALA A 190 19.98 -13.47 -1.94
C ALA A 190 18.55 -13.95 -1.66
N LEU A 191 18.39 -14.64 -0.54
CA LEU A 191 17.10 -15.03 0.03
C LEU A 191 17.10 -14.64 1.51
N LEU A 192 16.08 -13.89 1.94
CA LEU A 192 15.89 -13.49 3.33
C LEU A 192 14.76 -14.29 3.96
N LYS A 193 15.03 -14.89 5.11
CA LYS A 193 14.03 -15.57 5.95
C LYS A 193 14.05 -15.04 7.38
N ALA A 194 12.93 -15.16 8.08
CA ALA A 194 12.91 -15.14 9.53
C ALA A 194 13.11 -16.56 10.04
N GLU A 195 14.12 -16.80 10.87
CA GLU A 195 14.49 -18.12 11.39
C GLU A 195 14.18 -18.22 12.88
N PHE A 196 13.50 -19.31 13.25
CA PHE A 196 13.02 -19.56 14.60
C PHE A 196 13.53 -20.93 15.08
N PRO A 197 14.75 -21.01 15.60
CA PRO A 197 15.26 -22.21 16.25
C PRO A 197 14.72 -22.27 17.69
N LEU A 198 13.67 -23.07 17.90
CA LEU A 198 12.90 -23.09 19.14
C LEU A 198 13.40 -24.18 20.11
N ALA A 199 13.21 -23.98 21.40
CA ALA A 199 13.39 -25.02 22.41
C ALA A 199 12.21 -26.02 22.50
N VAL A 200 11.40 -26.05 21.43
CA VAL A 200 10.28 -26.97 21.18
C VAL A 200 10.67 -27.87 20.02
N SER A 201 10.38 -29.16 20.11
CA SER A 201 10.82 -30.14 19.11
C SER A 201 9.68 -31.06 18.69
N ASN A 202 9.41 -31.10 17.39
CA ASN A 202 8.46 -32.02 16.75
C ASN A 202 8.88 -32.23 15.30
N PRO A 203 8.89 -33.47 14.77
CA PRO A 203 9.16 -33.70 13.35
C PRO A 203 8.10 -33.06 12.44
N ASN A 204 6.87 -32.82 12.92
CA ASN A 204 5.80 -32.17 12.18
C ASN A 204 5.50 -30.79 12.75
N ALA A 205 5.10 -29.86 11.87
CA ALA A 205 4.50 -28.57 12.21
C ALA A 205 3.12 -28.46 11.55
N THR A 206 2.24 -27.68 12.13
CA THR A 206 0.90 -27.42 11.59
C THR A 206 0.89 -26.08 10.86
N TYR A 207 0.34 -26.05 9.65
CA TYR A 207 0.28 -24.86 8.78
C TYR A 207 -1.16 -24.52 8.45
N ASP A 208 -1.47 -23.23 8.45
CA ASP A 208 -2.77 -22.69 8.02
C ASP A 208 -3.00 -22.85 6.52
N LEU A 209 -4.23 -23.18 6.15
CA LEU A 209 -4.71 -23.29 4.76
C LEU A 209 -5.92 -22.39 4.46
N SER A 210 -6.17 -21.34 5.24
CA SER A 210 -7.37 -20.49 5.21
C SER A 210 -8.67 -21.17 5.64
N LEU A 211 -8.98 -22.34 5.11
CA LEU A 211 -10.14 -23.18 5.47
C LEU A 211 -9.64 -24.53 5.95
N GLY A 212 -8.89 -24.54 7.03
CA GLY A 212 -8.31 -25.73 7.61
C GLY A 212 -6.83 -25.56 7.91
N SER A 213 -6.21 -26.67 8.26
CA SER A 213 -4.78 -26.75 8.53
C SER A 213 -4.21 -28.08 8.09
N VAL A 214 -2.93 -28.12 7.82
CA VAL A 214 -2.22 -29.33 7.39
C VAL A 214 -0.97 -29.52 8.24
N GLN A 215 -0.63 -30.76 8.54
CA GLN A 215 0.66 -31.11 9.14
C GLN A 215 1.67 -31.47 8.05
N ARG A 216 2.88 -30.93 8.17
CA ARG A 216 4.01 -31.27 7.30
C ARG A 216 5.26 -31.50 8.11
N GLY A 217 6.09 -32.42 7.62
CA GLY A 217 7.38 -32.80 8.24
C GLY A 217 8.51 -31.83 7.93
N ASN A 218 9.72 -32.28 8.29
CA ASN A 218 10.97 -31.60 7.94
C ASN A 218 11.21 -31.60 6.43
N ASN A 219 12.09 -30.69 5.97
CA ASN A 219 12.48 -30.59 4.57
C ASN A 219 12.92 -31.94 3.98
N THR A 220 12.43 -32.23 2.78
CA THR A 220 12.81 -33.40 1.96
C THR A 220 13.37 -32.95 0.62
N VAL A 221 13.74 -33.87 -0.24
CA VAL A 221 14.20 -33.55 -1.61
C VAL A 221 13.10 -32.98 -2.50
N THR A 222 11.83 -33.23 -2.19
CA THR A 222 10.67 -32.83 -2.98
C THR A 222 9.74 -31.84 -2.27
N ALA A 223 9.89 -31.65 -0.95
CA ALA A 223 9.09 -30.71 -0.15
C ALA A 223 10.01 -30.01 0.85
N TYR A 224 10.61 -28.91 0.43
CA TYR A 224 11.59 -28.12 1.19
C TYR A 224 11.28 -26.62 1.23
N GLU A 225 10.32 -26.17 0.48
CA GLU A 225 9.63 -24.89 0.61
C GLU A 225 8.15 -25.16 0.41
N VAL A 226 7.35 -24.89 1.42
CA VAL A 226 5.92 -25.23 1.43
C VAL A 226 5.11 -23.98 1.72
N TYR A 227 3.89 -23.94 1.21
CA TYR A 227 3.00 -22.83 1.51
C TYR A 227 2.25 -23.07 2.83
N GLY A 228 1.99 -21.99 3.53
CA GLY A 228 1.08 -21.87 4.65
C GLY A 228 0.60 -20.44 4.68
N HIS A 229 -0.66 -20.17 5.08
CA HIS A 229 -1.17 -18.82 5.00
C HIS A 229 -0.80 -17.99 6.23
N TYR A 230 -1.74 -17.64 7.09
CA TYR A 230 -1.52 -16.64 8.11
C TYR A 230 -0.68 -17.11 9.30
N TRP A 231 -0.53 -18.44 9.49
CA TRP A 231 0.23 -18.97 10.61
C TRP A 231 0.82 -20.36 10.35
N ALA A 232 1.87 -20.66 11.11
CA ALA A 232 2.39 -22.02 11.32
C ALA A 232 2.65 -22.22 12.81
N ASP A 233 2.54 -23.46 13.27
CA ASP A 233 2.71 -23.82 14.68
C ASP A 233 3.66 -24.99 14.84
N LEU A 234 4.53 -24.89 15.84
CA LEU A 234 5.36 -25.97 16.32
C LEU A 234 5.02 -26.26 17.79
N THR A 235 4.22 -27.25 18.04
CA THR A 235 3.90 -27.80 19.36
C THR A 235 4.76 -29.04 19.61
N ASP A 236 5.29 -29.24 20.83
CA ASP A 236 6.10 -30.39 21.15
C ASP A 236 5.31 -31.71 21.00
N ARG A 237 6.04 -32.86 20.96
CA ARG A 237 5.41 -34.16 20.70
C ARG A 237 4.42 -34.61 21.79
N LYS A 238 4.48 -34.01 22.96
CA LYS A 238 3.60 -34.35 24.10
C LYS A 238 2.38 -33.45 24.15
N GLY A 239 2.38 -32.36 23.39
CA GLY A 239 1.33 -31.34 23.44
C GLY A 239 1.42 -30.46 24.71
N ASP A 240 2.59 -30.39 25.36
CA ASP A 240 2.73 -29.61 26.59
C ASP A 240 2.96 -28.12 26.33
N TYR A 241 3.64 -27.79 25.22
CA TYR A 241 4.01 -26.44 24.90
C TYR A 241 4.26 -26.24 23.37
N GLY A 242 3.92 -25.08 22.87
CA GLY A 242 4.12 -24.74 21.47
C GLY A 242 4.37 -23.26 21.24
N VAL A 243 4.77 -22.94 20.01
CA VAL A 243 4.92 -21.57 19.51
C VAL A 243 4.28 -21.47 18.15
N SER A 244 3.22 -20.66 18.06
CA SER A 244 2.64 -20.28 16.79
C SER A 244 3.36 -19.05 16.23
N ILE A 245 3.65 -19.06 14.93
CA ILE A 245 4.25 -17.95 14.19
C ILE A 245 3.21 -17.45 13.22
N MET A 246 2.82 -16.19 13.35
CA MET A 246 1.80 -15.55 12.49
C MET A 246 2.47 -14.54 11.54
N ASN A 247 1.83 -14.24 10.41
CA ASN A 247 2.34 -13.26 9.45
C ASN A 247 1.20 -12.51 8.75
N ASN A 248 1.55 -11.39 8.08
CA ASN A 248 0.62 -10.61 7.25
C ASN A 248 1.08 -10.54 5.79
N GLY A 249 1.07 -11.67 5.09
CA GLY A 249 1.32 -11.72 3.65
C GLY A 249 2.64 -12.37 3.23
N LYS A 250 3.21 -13.22 4.10
CA LYS A 250 4.39 -14.06 3.80
C LYS A 250 3.99 -15.52 3.93
N TYR A 251 3.97 -16.27 2.83
CA TYR A 251 3.33 -17.58 2.76
C TYR A 251 4.28 -18.75 2.47
N GLY A 252 5.56 -18.48 2.28
CA GLY A 252 6.58 -19.51 2.08
C GLY A 252 7.21 -19.95 3.41
N TRP A 253 7.30 -21.26 3.63
CA TRP A 253 7.81 -21.85 4.85
C TRP A 253 8.75 -22.99 4.57
N ASP A 254 9.74 -23.17 5.41
CA ASP A 254 10.51 -24.40 5.46
C ASP A 254 10.84 -24.82 6.88
N LYS A 255 11.13 -26.10 7.06
CA LYS A 255 11.41 -26.73 8.34
C LYS A 255 12.66 -27.61 8.23
N PRO A 256 13.86 -27.04 8.43
CA PRO A 256 15.11 -27.77 8.24
C PRO A 256 15.37 -28.85 9.30
N SER A 257 14.76 -28.74 10.48
CA SER A 257 14.94 -29.67 11.58
C SER A 257 13.70 -29.76 12.48
N ASP A 258 13.68 -30.67 13.44
CA ASP A 258 12.56 -30.89 14.38
C ASP A 258 12.21 -29.64 15.18
N ASN A 259 13.13 -28.72 15.37
CA ASN A 259 12.97 -27.56 16.24
C ASN A 259 13.10 -26.20 15.54
N THR A 260 13.21 -26.17 14.22
CA THR A 260 13.40 -24.92 13.48
C THR A 260 12.33 -24.73 12.42
N LEU A 261 11.65 -23.58 12.47
CA LEU A 261 10.80 -23.07 11.40
C LEU A 261 11.43 -21.84 10.77
N ARG A 262 11.29 -21.67 9.47
CA ARG A 262 11.71 -20.46 8.76
C ARG A 262 10.57 -19.94 7.88
N LEU A 263 10.36 -18.61 7.90
CA LEU A 263 9.39 -17.90 7.08
C LEU A 263 10.13 -17.12 6.00
N THR A 264 9.81 -17.35 4.74
CA THR A 264 10.38 -16.62 3.59
C THR A 264 9.87 -15.20 3.54
N LEU A 265 10.77 -14.24 3.43
CA LEU A 265 10.46 -12.82 3.46
C LEU A 265 10.68 -12.14 2.11
N LEU A 266 11.90 -12.22 1.55
CA LEU A 266 12.30 -11.57 0.29
C LEU A 266 13.20 -12.50 -0.52
N HIS A 267 13.08 -12.45 -1.85
CA HIS A 267 13.73 -13.39 -2.75
C HIS A 267 14.22 -12.69 -4.02
N THR A 268 15.53 -12.61 -4.21
CA THR A 268 16.17 -12.11 -5.44
C THR A 268 17.26 -13.07 -5.87
N PRO A 269 16.96 -14.07 -6.72
CA PRO A 269 17.92 -15.07 -7.13
C PRO A 269 18.92 -14.52 -8.15
N LYS A 270 20.06 -15.17 -8.24
CA LYS A 270 20.97 -15.02 -9.36
C LYS A 270 20.33 -15.69 -10.58
N THR A 271 20.03 -14.89 -11.58
CA THR A 271 19.38 -15.36 -12.81
C THR A 271 20.38 -15.94 -13.79
N ASN A 272 19.90 -16.85 -14.65
CA ASN A 272 20.65 -17.34 -15.80
C ASN A 272 20.51 -16.39 -17.02
N LYS A 273 21.16 -16.72 -18.12
CA LYS A 273 21.21 -15.88 -19.34
C LYS A 273 19.85 -15.52 -19.94
N GLY A 274 18.82 -16.33 -19.73
CA GLY A 274 17.48 -16.11 -20.31
C GLY A 274 16.65 -15.07 -19.55
N TYR A 275 16.98 -14.80 -18.29
CA TYR A 275 16.15 -14.00 -17.37
C TYR A 275 16.92 -12.92 -16.62
N THR A 276 17.96 -12.37 -17.21
CA THR A 276 18.81 -11.35 -16.58
C THR A 276 18.04 -10.09 -16.14
N TYR A 277 16.91 -9.78 -16.79
CA TYR A 277 16.01 -8.69 -16.41
C TYR A 277 15.25 -8.94 -15.09
N GLN A 278 15.28 -10.16 -14.55
CA GLN A 278 14.67 -10.53 -13.27
C GLN A 278 15.66 -10.55 -12.09
N ASP A 279 16.92 -10.13 -12.30
CA ASP A 279 17.97 -10.15 -11.27
C ASP A 279 17.77 -9.13 -10.13
N ARG A 280 16.71 -8.30 -10.23
CA ARG A 280 16.31 -7.28 -9.26
C ARG A 280 14.87 -7.43 -8.80
N GLN A 281 14.28 -8.60 -8.97
CA GLN A 281 12.96 -8.83 -8.39
C GLN A 281 13.01 -8.65 -6.86
N ASP A 282 11.90 -8.26 -6.24
CA ASP A 282 11.78 -7.83 -4.85
C ASP A 282 12.60 -6.57 -4.47
N PHE A 283 13.31 -5.92 -5.39
CA PHE A 283 13.98 -4.66 -5.07
C PHE A 283 12.96 -3.58 -4.70
N GLY A 284 13.24 -2.89 -3.64
CA GLY A 284 12.44 -1.76 -3.15
C GLY A 284 12.15 -1.83 -1.67
N TYR A 285 11.21 -1.00 -1.26
CA TYR A 285 10.80 -0.86 0.12
C TYR A 285 9.65 -1.80 0.46
N HIS A 286 9.84 -2.56 1.53
CA HIS A 286 8.87 -3.52 2.02
C HIS A 286 8.51 -3.24 3.47
N THR A 287 7.22 -3.34 3.78
CA THR A 287 6.71 -3.37 5.16
C THR A 287 5.89 -4.62 5.40
N PHE A 288 6.18 -5.33 6.46
CA PHE A 288 5.41 -6.50 6.87
C PHE A 288 5.62 -6.80 8.36
N THR A 289 4.69 -7.54 8.91
CA THR A 289 4.77 -7.99 10.31
C THR A 289 4.67 -9.51 10.38
N TYR A 290 5.53 -10.11 11.18
CA TYR A 290 5.29 -11.45 11.70
C TYR A 290 5.29 -11.42 13.23
N SER A 291 4.69 -12.42 13.87
CA SER A 291 4.48 -12.41 15.31
C SER A 291 4.68 -13.79 15.91
N LEU A 292 5.17 -13.86 17.14
CA LEU A 292 5.21 -15.10 17.93
C LEU A 292 4.05 -15.10 18.93
N LEU A 293 3.43 -16.25 19.08
CA LEU A 293 2.40 -16.54 20.07
C LEU A 293 2.75 -17.85 20.79
N PRO A 294 3.59 -17.83 21.81
CA PRO A 294 3.87 -19.01 22.65
C PRO A 294 2.63 -19.41 23.46
N HIS A 295 2.36 -20.71 23.54
CA HIS A 295 1.20 -21.25 24.24
C HIS A 295 1.55 -22.49 25.06
N GLN A 296 0.80 -22.74 26.11
CA GLN A 296 0.85 -23.97 26.90
C GLN A 296 -0.23 -24.94 26.38
N GLY A 297 0.07 -26.24 26.46
CA GLY A 297 -0.82 -27.28 26.02
C GLY A 297 -0.87 -27.41 24.47
N GLU A 298 -1.84 -28.17 24.02
CA GLU A 298 -2.15 -28.41 22.61
C GLU A 298 -2.50 -27.11 21.87
N LEU A 299 -2.24 -27.07 20.57
CA LEU A 299 -2.60 -25.95 19.69
C LEU A 299 -4.09 -25.63 19.75
N ASN A 300 -4.44 -24.45 20.27
CA ASN A 300 -5.79 -23.91 20.19
C ASN A 300 -5.98 -23.17 18.83
N LYS A 301 -6.51 -23.88 17.85
CA LYS A 301 -6.70 -23.34 16.50
C LYS A 301 -7.61 -22.11 16.46
N ALA A 302 -8.68 -22.07 17.27
CA ALA A 302 -9.57 -20.92 17.33
C ALA A 302 -8.83 -19.66 17.83
N GLU A 303 -7.96 -19.80 18.80
CA GLU A 303 -7.18 -18.69 19.32
C GLU A 303 -6.14 -18.19 18.30
N VAL A 304 -5.34 -19.08 17.72
CA VAL A 304 -4.30 -18.68 16.76
C VAL A 304 -4.93 -18.06 15.51
N VAL A 305 -6.01 -18.61 14.99
CA VAL A 305 -6.75 -18.04 13.84
C VAL A 305 -7.30 -16.65 14.18
N SER A 306 -7.95 -16.49 15.34
CA SER A 306 -8.45 -15.16 15.78
C SER A 306 -7.33 -14.14 15.91
N LYS A 307 -6.18 -14.49 16.49
CA LYS A 307 -5.01 -13.60 16.61
C LYS A 307 -4.38 -13.26 15.25
N ALA A 308 -4.33 -14.24 14.34
CA ALA A 308 -3.81 -14.03 12.99
C ALA A 308 -4.75 -13.16 12.14
N GLU A 309 -6.08 -13.32 12.27
CA GLU A 309 -7.05 -12.45 11.64
C GLU A 309 -6.89 -10.99 12.12
N VAL A 310 -6.71 -10.75 13.43
CA VAL A 310 -6.45 -9.41 13.98
C VAL A 310 -5.14 -8.82 13.45
N LEU A 311 -4.12 -9.63 13.17
CA LEU A 311 -2.87 -9.16 12.56
C LEU A 311 -3.11 -8.71 11.10
N ASN A 312 -3.94 -9.44 10.36
CA ASN A 312 -4.20 -9.20 8.93
C ASN A 312 -5.34 -8.20 8.68
N GLN A 313 -6.36 -8.18 9.53
CA GLN A 313 -7.52 -7.30 9.43
C GLN A 313 -7.56 -6.35 10.64
N GLN A 314 -6.68 -5.37 10.63
CA GLN A 314 -6.59 -4.39 11.70
C GLN A 314 -7.84 -3.53 11.80
N LEU A 315 -8.23 -3.17 13.01
CA LEU A 315 -9.32 -2.23 13.26
C LEU A 315 -9.05 -0.91 12.53
N LYS A 316 -10.08 -0.39 11.88
CA LYS A 316 -10.04 0.94 11.27
C LYS A 316 -10.67 1.94 12.25
N ALA A 317 -9.96 3.04 12.48
CA ALA A 317 -10.43 4.11 13.32
C ALA A 317 -10.82 5.33 12.49
N PHE A 318 -11.87 6.00 12.93
CA PHE A 318 -12.38 7.23 12.33
C PHE A 318 -12.61 8.26 13.43
N GLN A 319 -12.24 9.50 13.18
CA GLN A 319 -12.52 10.62 14.07
C GLN A 319 -13.80 11.31 13.64
N THR A 320 -14.63 11.63 14.61
CA THR A 320 -15.84 12.44 14.41
C THR A 320 -16.03 13.42 15.57
N GLY A 321 -16.77 14.50 15.34
CA GLY A 321 -17.21 15.39 16.38
C GLY A 321 -18.33 14.77 17.25
N LYS A 322 -18.68 15.42 18.34
CA LYS A 322 -19.81 14.99 19.19
C LYS A 322 -21.13 15.21 18.45
N HIS A 323 -21.91 14.13 18.31
CA HIS A 323 -23.20 14.15 17.64
C HIS A 323 -24.18 13.15 18.28
N LYS A 324 -25.45 13.24 17.94
CA LYS A 324 -26.45 12.22 18.24
C LYS A 324 -26.45 11.13 17.18
N GLY A 325 -26.85 9.91 17.54
CA GLY A 325 -26.98 8.77 16.62
C GLY A 325 -28.03 7.80 17.13
N GLU A 326 -28.66 7.06 16.21
CA GLU A 326 -29.77 6.15 16.54
C GLU A 326 -29.30 4.73 16.83
N MET A 327 -28.12 4.33 16.26
CA MET A 327 -27.58 2.97 16.40
C MET A 327 -26.81 2.72 17.71
N GLY A 328 -26.69 3.74 18.58
CA GLY A 328 -25.94 3.65 19.83
C GLY A 328 -24.44 3.78 19.68
N ARG A 329 -23.72 3.56 20.79
CA ARG A 329 -22.26 3.70 20.86
C ARG A 329 -21.51 2.40 20.53
N THR A 330 -22.22 1.29 20.45
CA THR A 330 -21.73 -0.02 20.00
C THR A 330 -22.75 -0.67 19.08
N PHE A 331 -22.27 -1.40 18.11
CA PHE A 331 -23.12 -2.11 17.14
C PHE A 331 -22.42 -3.37 16.68
N SER A 332 -23.21 -4.45 16.45
CA SER A 332 -22.76 -5.69 15.80
C SER A 332 -23.80 -6.12 14.79
N MET A 333 -23.42 -6.32 13.54
CA MET A 333 -24.36 -6.77 12.51
C MET A 333 -24.69 -8.26 12.68
N VAL A 334 -23.68 -9.08 12.95
CA VAL A 334 -23.84 -10.51 13.23
C VAL A 334 -22.71 -11.02 14.11
N SER A 335 -23.04 -11.91 15.03
CA SER A 335 -22.09 -12.57 15.93
C SER A 335 -22.38 -14.05 16.07
N SER A 336 -21.38 -14.85 16.44
CA SER A 336 -21.50 -16.26 16.83
C SER A 336 -21.28 -16.39 18.34
N ASP A 337 -22.01 -17.29 18.99
CA ASP A 337 -21.80 -17.67 20.39
C ASP A 337 -20.72 -18.74 20.58
N ASN A 338 -20.20 -19.31 19.48
CA ASN A 338 -19.18 -20.34 19.49
C ASN A 338 -17.85 -19.84 18.89
N PRO A 339 -16.75 -19.79 19.68
CA PRO A 339 -15.47 -19.30 19.19
C PRO A 339 -14.83 -20.16 18.10
N ASN A 340 -15.26 -21.41 17.94
CA ASN A 340 -14.80 -22.28 16.86
C ASN A 340 -15.54 -22.03 15.53
N VAL A 341 -16.59 -21.18 15.52
CA VAL A 341 -17.32 -20.79 14.31
C VAL A 341 -16.96 -19.37 13.94
N ILE A 342 -16.14 -19.23 12.90
CA ILE A 342 -15.73 -17.93 12.38
C ILE A 342 -16.67 -17.49 11.27
N ILE A 343 -17.12 -16.23 11.33
CA ILE A 343 -17.84 -15.57 10.24
C ILE A 343 -16.80 -15.09 9.23
N LYS A 344 -16.63 -15.84 8.14
CA LYS A 344 -15.62 -15.58 7.10
C LYS A 344 -16.03 -14.47 6.13
N ALA A 345 -17.32 -14.32 5.90
CA ALA A 345 -17.84 -13.29 5.03
C ALA A 345 -19.24 -12.83 5.46
N LEU A 346 -19.46 -11.54 5.34
CA LEU A 346 -20.77 -10.90 5.33
C LEU A 346 -20.81 -9.97 4.12
N LYS A 347 -21.67 -10.23 3.16
CA LYS A 347 -21.75 -9.50 1.90
C LYS A 347 -23.19 -9.39 1.40
N LYS A 348 -23.44 -8.51 0.44
CA LYS A 348 -24.67 -8.53 -0.35
C LYS A 348 -24.69 -9.74 -1.26
N ALA A 349 -25.86 -10.34 -1.48
CA ALA A 349 -26.05 -11.42 -2.45
C ALA A 349 -25.80 -10.88 -3.88
N VAL A 350 -25.39 -11.79 -4.79
CA VAL A 350 -25.10 -11.43 -6.19
C VAL A 350 -26.38 -10.99 -6.91
N ASP A 351 -27.49 -11.76 -6.73
CA ASP A 351 -28.70 -11.61 -7.53
C ASP A 351 -29.86 -10.94 -6.78
N SER A 352 -29.65 -10.47 -5.54
CA SER A 352 -30.72 -9.90 -4.72
C SER A 352 -30.23 -8.92 -3.69
N ASP A 353 -31.16 -8.23 -3.00
CA ASP A 353 -30.87 -7.34 -1.88
C ASP A 353 -30.69 -8.06 -0.54
N GLU A 354 -30.62 -9.38 -0.56
CA GLU A 354 -30.36 -10.21 0.62
C GLU A 354 -28.88 -10.13 1.02
N TYR A 355 -28.58 -10.54 2.25
CA TYR A 355 -27.22 -10.69 2.72
C TYR A 355 -26.77 -12.16 2.66
N VAL A 356 -25.49 -12.36 2.41
CA VAL A 356 -24.86 -13.67 2.47
C VAL A 356 -23.91 -13.71 3.65
N VAL A 357 -24.07 -14.71 4.51
CA VAL A 357 -23.18 -15.00 5.63
C VAL A 357 -22.50 -16.35 5.38
N ARG A 358 -21.16 -16.37 5.48
CA ARG A 358 -20.37 -17.59 5.39
C ARG A 358 -19.72 -17.88 6.73
N VAL A 359 -19.92 -19.08 7.24
CA VAL A 359 -19.37 -19.54 8.51
C VAL A 359 -18.53 -20.79 8.32
N TYR A 360 -17.55 -20.96 9.17
CA TYR A 360 -16.51 -21.95 9.02
C TYR A 360 -16.11 -22.54 10.38
N ASP A 361 -15.93 -23.88 10.46
CA ASP A 361 -15.37 -24.57 11.64
C ASP A 361 -13.84 -24.53 11.60
N VAL A 362 -13.23 -23.74 12.44
CA VAL A 362 -11.77 -23.56 12.50
C VAL A 362 -11.06 -24.67 13.25
N ALA A 363 -11.73 -25.34 14.20
CA ALA A 363 -11.13 -26.39 15.02
C ALA A 363 -10.99 -27.73 14.28
N GLY A 364 -11.84 -27.97 13.27
CA GLY A 364 -11.86 -29.22 12.52
C GLY A 364 -12.48 -30.39 13.29
N GLN A 365 -13.30 -30.09 14.29
CA GLN A 365 -13.98 -31.10 15.13
C GLN A 365 -15.43 -31.27 14.77
N GLY A 366 -15.97 -30.40 13.91
CA GLY A 366 -17.39 -30.30 13.61
C GLY A 366 -18.16 -29.60 14.72
N ILE A 367 -19.11 -28.79 14.32
CA ILE A 367 -19.97 -28.01 15.19
C ILE A 367 -21.39 -28.58 15.13
N GLN A 368 -21.90 -29.09 16.23
CA GLN A 368 -23.25 -29.65 16.30
C GLN A 368 -24.31 -28.54 16.40
N SER A 369 -23.99 -27.42 17.04
CA SER A 369 -24.80 -26.23 17.08
C SER A 369 -23.96 -25.01 17.46
N ALA A 370 -24.12 -23.93 16.72
CA ALA A 370 -23.67 -22.59 17.09
C ALA A 370 -24.76 -21.59 16.70
N ARG A 371 -24.98 -20.61 17.56
CA ARG A 371 -26.02 -19.60 17.32
C ARG A 371 -25.44 -18.36 16.70
N LEU A 372 -25.99 -17.99 15.55
CA LEU A 372 -25.76 -16.70 14.93
C LEU A 372 -26.84 -15.72 15.38
N THR A 373 -26.43 -14.52 15.85
CA THR A 373 -27.31 -13.46 16.29
C THR A 373 -27.11 -12.22 15.43
N PHE A 374 -28.19 -11.68 14.85
CA PHE A 374 -28.19 -10.51 13.97
C PHE A 374 -28.69 -9.26 14.68
N ALA A 375 -28.28 -8.09 14.21
CA ALA A 375 -28.79 -6.80 14.70
C ALA A 375 -30.28 -6.61 14.44
N GLY A 376 -30.78 -7.09 13.29
CA GLY A 376 -32.17 -6.97 12.86
C GLY A 376 -32.93 -8.30 12.93
N LYS A 377 -34.26 -8.22 12.96
CA LYS A 377 -35.13 -9.41 12.85
C LYS A 377 -34.96 -10.07 11.48
N LEU A 378 -34.99 -11.40 11.47
CA LEU A 378 -34.92 -12.18 10.26
C LEU A 378 -36.31 -12.32 9.63
N ALA A 379 -36.39 -12.25 8.30
CA ALA A 379 -37.57 -12.54 7.51
C ALA A 379 -37.44 -13.88 6.77
N SER A 380 -36.22 -14.28 6.37
CA SER A 380 -35.90 -15.57 5.82
C SER A 380 -34.46 -15.97 6.06
N VAL A 381 -34.20 -17.27 6.14
CA VAL A 381 -32.85 -17.85 6.16
C VAL A 381 -32.87 -19.09 5.23
N VAL A 382 -31.91 -19.08 4.29
CA VAL A 382 -31.78 -20.16 3.30
C VAL A 382 -30.33 -20.60 3.25
N GLU A 383 -30.08 -21.92 3.44
CA GLU A 383 -28.78 -22.50 3.18
C GLU A 383 -28.52 -22.53 1.67
N THR A 384 -27.34 -22.13 1.24
CA THR A 384 -26.96 -22.11 -0.18
C THR A 384 -25.62 -22.81 -0.39
N ASP A 385 -25.31 -23.12 -1.64
CA ASP A 385 -23.97 -23.52 -2.05
C ASP A 385 -23.03 -22.31 -2.14
N GLY A 386 -21.76 -22.53 -2.53
CA GLY A 386 -20.77 -21.48 -2.68
C GLY A 386 -21.09 -20.46 -3.78
N THR A 387 -21.98 -20.81 -4.72
CA THR A 387 -22.47 -19.95 -5.81
C THR A 387 -23.80 -19.26 -5.48
N GLU A 388 -24.24 -19.33 -4.22
CA GLU A 388 -25.47 -18.72 -3.68
C GLU A 388 -26.79 -19.38 -4.20
N LYS A 389 -26.70 -20.56 -4.80
CA LYS A 389 -27.90 -21.34 -5.17
C LYS A 389 -28.51 -22.00 -3.93
N GLU A 390 -29.83 -21.94 -3.83
CA GLU A 390 -30.57 -22.45 -2.69
C GLU A 390 -30.45 -23.98 -2.56
N ILE A 391 -30.15 -24.45 -1.35
CA ILE A 391 -30.14 -25.87 -0.97
C ILE A 391 -31.36 -26.20 -0.13
N ALA A 392 -31.56 -25.45 0.97
CA ALA A 392 -32.66 -25.73 1.90
C ALA A 392 -33.01 -24.47 2.71
N LYS A 393 -34.27 -24.37 3.15
CA LYS A 393 -34.68 -23.37 4.15
C LYS A 393 -34.12 -23.78 5.51
N ALA A 394 -33.68 -22.80 6.28
CA ALA A 394 -33.24 -23.00 7.66
C ALA A 394 -34.25 -22.38 8.64
N ASP A 395 -34.44 -23.06 9.78
CA ASP A 395 -35.26 -22.57 10.86
C ASP A 395 -34.59 -21.39 11.55
N PHE A 396 -35.37 -20.39 11.88
CA PHE A 396 -34.92 -19.21 12.60
C PHE A 396 -35.95 -18.71 13.61
N SER A 397 -35.51 -17.94 14.59
CA SER A 397 -36.37 -17.33 15.59
C SER A 397 -35.94 -15.88 15.84
N ASN A 398 -36.86 -14.95 15.60
CA ASN A 398 -36.61 -13.51 15.74
C ASN A 398 -35.36 -13.04 14.95
N ASN A 399 -34.25 -12.86 15.61
CA ASN A 399 -32.98 -12.40 15.02
C ASN A 399 -31.86 -13.46 15.12
N THR A 400 -32.20 -14.73 15.35
CA THR A 400 -31.20 -15.79 15.53
C THR A 400 -31.54 -17.02 14.70
N PHE A 401 -30.51 -17.78 14.35
CA PHE A 401 -30.64 -19.17 13.88
C PHE A 401 -29.41 -20.00 14.26
N ASP A 402 -29.57 -21.30 14.35
CA ASP A 402 -28.50 -22.21 14.72
C ASP A 402 -27.90 -22.86 13.48
N VAL A 403 -26.55 -22.94 13.44
CA VAL A 403 -25.80 -23.58 12.35
C VAL A 403 -25.16 -24.87 12.81
N LYS A 404 -25.11 -25.88 11.89
CA LYS A 404 -24.29 -27.08 12.02
C LYS A 404 -23.21 -27.05 10.97
N VAL A 405 -21.97 -27.30 11.35
CA VAL A 405 -20.82 -27.22 10.45
C VAL A 405 -20.00 -28.50 10.58
N ASN A 406 -19.74 -29.17 9.46
CA ASN A 406 -18.86 -30.34 9.45
C ASN A 406 -17.40 -29.93 9.69
N PRO A 407 -16.54 -30.88 10.09
CA PRO A 407 -15.10 -30.57 10.28
C PRO A 407 -14.52 -29.84 9.08
N PHE A 408 -13.85 -28.69 9.33
CA PHE A 408 -13.23 -27.82 8.33
C PHE A 408 -14.14 -27.41 7.16
N SER A 409 -15.46 -27.44 7.35
CA SER A 409 -16.42 -27.12 6.31
C SER A 409 -16.84 -25.67 6.36
N LEU A 410 -17.16 -25.12 5.19
CA LEU A 410 -17.78 -23.81 5.01
C LEU A 410 -19.27 -23.99 4.80
N LYS A 411 -20.09 -23.20 5.49
CA LYS A 411 -21.53 -23.09 5.27
C LYS A 411 -21.89 -21.68 4.83
N THR A 412 -22.78 -21.59 3.86
CA THR A 412 -23.26 -20.32 3.30
C THR A 412 -24.76 -20.19 3.54
N TYR A 413 -25.19 -19.04 4.02
CA TYR A 413 -26.59 -18.73 4.25
C TYR A 413 -26.95 -17.41 3.59
N LYS A 414 -28.05 -17.38 2.84
CA LYS A 414 -28.68 -16.18 2.33
C LYS A 414 -29.75 -15.71 3.31
N ILE A 415 -29.72 -14.44 3.70
CA ILE A 415 -30.46 -13.88 4.80
C ILE A 415 -31.24 -12.66 4.31
N ARG A 416 -32.55 -12.66 4.58
CA ARG A 416 -33.36 -11.45 4.45
C ARG A 416 -33.68 -10.92 5.83
N LEU A 417 -33.40 -9.63 6.07
CA LEU A 417 -33.84 -8.94 7.26
C LEU A 417 -35.28 -8.44 7.08
N ALA A 418 -36.06 -8.45 8.15
CA ALA A 418 -37.35 -7.76 8.17
C ALA A 418 -37.10 -6.24 8.08
N GLU A 419 -38.06 -5.51 7.55
CA GLU A 419 -38.00 -4.06 7.49
C GLU A 419 -37.75 -3.47 8.88
N SER A 420 -36.73 -2.65 9.00
CA SER A 420 -36.28 -2.10 10.30
C SER A 420 -37.07 -0.89 10.75
N GLY A 421 -37.85 -0.28 9.87
CA GLY A 421 -38.48 1.04 10.12
C GLY A 421 -37.45 2.20 10.21
N VAL A 422 -36.16 1.91 10.14
CA VAL A 422 -35.08 2.91 10.05
C VAL A 422 -34.70 2.99 8.57
N SER A 423 -35.00 4.15 7.96
CA SER A 423 -34.51 4.41 6.58
C SER A 423 -33.02 4.78 6.62
N ALA A 424 -32.26 4.25 5.69
CA ALA A 424 -30.91 4.73 5.48
C ALA A 424 -30.94 6.23 5.19
N TYR A 425 -30.04 6.99 5.81
CA TYR A 425 -29.88 8.40 5.50
C TYR A 425 -29.63 8.55 4.00
N GLN A 426 -30.44 9.39 3.36
CA GLN A 426 -30.26 9.78 1.95
C GLN A 426 -29.83 11.25 1.95
N PRO A 427 -28.64 11.56 1.44
CA PRO A 427 -28.23 12.95 1.35
C PRO A 427 -29.13 13.70 0.37
N LYS A 428 -29.46 14.95 0.68
CA LYS A 428 -30.15 15.82 -0.28
C LYS A 428 -29.15 16.22 -1.36
N CYS A 429 -29.37 15.73 -2.57
CA CYS A 429 -28.51 15.98 -3.73
C CYS A 429 -29.20 16.91 -4.73
N LEU A 430 -28.42 17.77 -5.36
CA LEU A 430 -28.85 18.63 -6.45
C LEU A 430 -27.80 18.57 -7.56
N SER A 431 -28.14 17.99 -8.71
CA SER A 431 -27.30 18.06 -9.91
C SER A 431 -27.22 19.51 -10.38
N LEU A 432 -26.00 20.00 -10.60
CA LEU A 432 -25.75 21.35 -11.08
C LEU A 432 -25.69 21.35 -12.61
N GLU A 433 -26.25 22.38 -13.21
CA GLU A 433 -26.08 22.61 -14.64
C GLU A 433 -24.72 23.26 -14.86
N LEU A 434 -23.94 22.69 -15.78
CA LEU A 434 -22.62 23.17 -16.13
C LEU A 434 -22.61 23.80 -17.53
N PRO A 435 -21.89 24.91 -17.74
CA PRO A 435 -21.73 25.54 -19.04
C PRO A 435 -20.77 24.74 -19.93
N TYR A 436 -21.18 23.55 -20.35
CA TYR A 436 -20.36 22.65 -21.14
C TYR A 436 -19.83 23.30 -22.42
N ASP A 437 -18.58 23.02 -22.75
CA ASP A 437 -17.85 23.59 -23.88
C ASP A 437 -17.10 22.55 -24.74
N LYS A 438 -17.17 21.26 -24.38
CA LYS A 438 -16.51 20.15 -25.08
C LYS A 438 -17.47 19.01 -25.42
N LYS A 439 -17.31 18.42 -26.61
CA LYS A 439 -17.93 17.15 -27.01
C LYS A 439 -17.04 15.99 -26.58
N CYS A 440 -17.26 15.51 -25.36
CA CYS A 440 -16.42 14.49 -24.75
C CYS A 440 -16.86 13.07 -25.05
N ALA A 441 -18.14 12.88 -25.39
CA ALA A 441 -18.73 11.61 -25.78
C ALA A 441 -19.40 11.69 -27.11
N THR A 442 -19.21 10.71 -27.97
CA THR A 442 -19.80 10.66 -29.32
C THR A 442 -20.38 9.29 -29.61
N TYR A 443 -21.48 9.26 -30.41
CA TYR A 443 -21.95 8.03 -31.02
C TYR A 443 -21.11 7.65 -32.25
N ASN A 444 -21.22 6.40 -32.65
CA ASN A 444 -20.46 5.82 -33.77
C ASN A 444 -20.46 6.66 -35.03
N GLU A 445 -21.59 7.26 -35.37
CA GLU A 445 -21.77 8.05 -36.58
C GLU A 445 -21.12 9.44 -36.51
N PHE A 446 -20.86 9.94 -35.29
CA PHE A 446 -20.37 11.29 -35.01
C PHE A 446 -18.95 11.32 -34.40
N ARG A 447 -18.17 10.24 -34.54
CA ARG A 447 -16.81 10.15 -33.99
C ARG A 447 -15.89 11.30 -34.39
N SER A 448 -16.04 11.82 -35.59
CA SER A 448 -15.26 12.96 -36.12
C SER A 448 -15.57 14.30 -35.46
N GLU A 449 -16.63 14.38 -34.66
CA GLU A 449 -17.05 15.60 -33.97
C GLU A 449 -16.45 15.73 -32.56
N ALA A 450 -15.69 14.73 -32.11
CA ALA A 450 -15.06 14.74 -30.81
C ALA A 450 -14.01 15.86 -30.67
N ASP A 451 -14.05 16.58 -29.57
CA ASP A 451 -13.06 17.59 -29.21
C ASP A 451 -12.50 17.43 -27.80
N PHE A 452 -12.67 16.21 -27.22
CA PHE A 452 -12.20 15.92 -25.88
C PHE A 452 -10.66 15.84 -25.82
N GLU A 453 -10.07 14.93 -26.59
CA GLU A 453 -8.62 14.77 -26.75
C GLU A 453 -8.30 14.46 -28.21
N SER A 454 -7.65 15.37 -28.94
CA SER A 454 -7.08 15.15 -30.30
C SER A 454 -7.78 14.07 -31.17
N GLY A 455 -9.11 14.13 -31.32
CA GLY A 455 -9.88 13.17 -32.11
C GLY A 455 -10.32 11.90 -31.39
N TYR A 456 -10.18 11.84 -30.05
CA TYR A 456 -10.69 10.76 -29.21
C TYR A 456 -11.83 11.25 -28.34
N SER A 457 -12.76 10.32 -28.01
CA SER A 457 -13.89 10.57 -27.11
C SER A 457 -14.30 9.31 -26.36
N TYR A 458 -15.16 9.48 -25.37
CA TYR A 458 -15.88 8.34 -24.77
C TYR A 458 -16.90 7.80 -25.79
N ALA A 459 -17.11 6.49 -25.77
CA ALA A 459 -18.17 5.84 -26.53
C ALA A 459 -19.52 6.13 -25.86
N ALA A 460 -20.35 6.93 -26.50
CA ALA A 460 -21.66 7.35 -25.97
C ALA A 460 -22.61 6.16 -25.77
N GLU A 461 -22.49 5.12 -26.58
CA GLU A 461 -23.25 3.88 -26.47
C GLU A 461 -23.07 3.16 -25.12
N LEU A 462 -21.95 3.43 -24.42
CA LEU A 462 -21.63 2.82 -23.13
C LEU A 462 -21.97 3.72 -21.93
N LEU A 463 -22.25 5.01 -22.18
CA LEU A 463 -22.53 5.96 -21.11
C LEU A 463 -23.99 5.86 -20.63
N PRO A 464 -24.24 5.76 -19.33
CA PRO A 464 -25.58 5.92 -18.80
C PRO A 464 -25.96 7.41 -18.71
N ASP A 465 -27.24 7.74 -18.63
CA ASP A 465 -27.72 9.10 -18.41
C ASP A 465 -27.25 9.69 -17.06
N SER A 466 -27.00 8.81 -16.10
CA SER A 466 -26.53 9.19 -14.77
C SER A 466 -25.70 8.08 -14.11
N ILE A 467 -24.77 8.50 -13.28
CA ILE A 467 -23.92 7.61 -12.46
C ILE A 467 -24.23 7.87 -11.00
N THR A 468 -24.56 6.81 -10.25
CA THR A 468 -24.73 6.91 -8.79
C THR A 468 -23.62 6.16 -8.09
N ILE A 469 -22.85 6.87 -7.24
CA ILE A 469 -21.76 6.32 -6.47
C ILE A 469 -21.78 6.94 -5.06
N ASP A 470 -21.71 6.09 -4.02
CA ASP A 470 -21.82 6.49 -2.60
C ASP A 470 -23.05 7.36 -2.33
N GLN A 471 -24.20 6.98 -2.84
CA GLN A 471 -25.50 7.69 -2.71
C GLN A 471 -25.54 9.07 -3.37
N VAL A 472 -24.53 9.47 -4.12
CA VAL A 472 -24.49 10.72 -4.88
C VAL A 472 -24.73 10.40 -6.34
N THR A 473 -25.78 11.01 -6.93
CA THR A 473 -26.13 10.84 -8.33
C THR A 473 -25.57 12.01 -9.15
N PHE A 474 -24.88 11.67 -10.21
CA PHE A 474 -24.33 12.58 -11.21
C PHE A 474 -25.10 12.42 -12.51
N ARG A 475 -25.69 13.48 -12.99
CA ARG A 475 -26.36 13.49 -14.30
C ARG A 475 -25.35 13.92 -15.35
N LEU A 476 -25.13 13.09 -16.37
CA LEU A 476 -24.22 13.40 -17.48
C LEU A 476 -24.92 14.28 -18.53
N GLY A 477 -24.13 15.04 -19.29
CA GLY A 477 -24.61 15.79 -20.45
C GLY A 477 -24.95 14.88 -21.62
N GLU A 478 -25.88 15.33 -22.47
CA GLU A 478 -26.31 14.57 -23.65
C GLU A 478 -25.14 14.38 -24.63
N PRO A 479 -24.91 13.15 -25.13
CA PRO A 479 -23.71 12.84 -25.90
C PRO A 479 -23.53 13.64 -27.20
N GLU A 480 -24.59 14.00 -27.91
CA GLU A 480 -24.50 14.72 -29.19
C GLU A 480 -24.33 16.24 -29.04
N THR A 481 -24.28 16.73 -27.80
CA THR A 481 -24.10 18.16 -27.51
C THR A 481 -22.76 18.36 -26.80
N TYR A 482 -22.49 19.57 -26.36
CA TYR A 482 -21.42 19.81 -25.40
C TYR A 482 -21.79 19.11 -24.08
N ASN A 483 -20.93 18.20 -23.59
CA ASN A 483 -21.21 17.33 -22.46
C ASN A 483 -20.02 17.20 -21.45
N GLY A 484 -19.05 18.10 -21.58
CA GLY A 484 -17.96 18.29 -20.67
C GLY A 484 -17.58 19.76 -20.54
N LEU A 485 -17.13 20.15 -19.35
CA LEU A 485 -16.65 21.49 -19.04
C LEU A 485 -15.14 21.46 -18.85
N SER A 486 -14.38 22.09 -19.73
CA SER A 486 -12.94 22.29 -19.53
C SER A 486 -12.68 23.39 -18.50
N CYS A 487 -11.65 23.23 -17.66
CA CYS A 487 -11.33 24.23 -16.64
C CYS A 487 -10.65 25.48 -17.25
N LYS A 488 -11.40 26.58 -17.45
CA LYS A 488 -10.94 27.83 -18.07
C LYS A 488 -11.23 29.08 -17.23
N ASN A 489 -11.22 28.96 -15.90
CA ASN A 489 -11.67 29.97 -14.93
C ASN A 489 -13.21 30.14 -14.90
N ASP A 490 -13.97 29.12 -15.27
CA ASP A 490 -15.42 29.14 -15.19
C ASP A 490 -15.87 29.11 -13.72
N THR A 491 -17.02 29.74 -13.48
CA THR A 491 -17.64 29.80 -12.17
C THR A 491 -18.74 28.75 -12.07
N ILE A 492 -18.73 27.96 -11.01
CA ILE A 492 -19.83 27.06 -10.62
C ILE A 492 -20.55 27.66 -9.43
N GLU A 493 -21.84 27.96 -9.59
CA GLU A 493 -22.69 28.46 -8.54
C GLU A 493 -23.10 27.33 -7.59
N ILE A 494 -23.02 27.57 -6.28
CA ILE A 494 -23.41 26.64 -5.24
C ILE A 494 -24.69 27.18 -4.57
N PRO A 495 -25.84 26.52 -4.72
CA PRO A 495 -27.08 26.96 -4.11
C PRO A 495 -27.02 26.94 -2.59
N GLU A 496 -27.80 27.83 -1.96
CA GLU A 496 -27.88 27.92 -0.50
C GLU A 496 -28.40 26.61 0.12
N GLY A 497 -27.83 26.23 1.26
CA GLY A 497 -28.21 25.02 1.99
C GLY A 497 -27.47 23.76 1.58
N TYR A 498 -26.52 23.87 0.67
CA TYR A 498 -25.58 22.79 0.32
C TYR A 498 -24.20 23.14 0.86
N ASN A 499 -23.49 22.13 1.33
CA ASN A 499 -22.23 22.30 2.07
C ASN A 499 -21.12 21.40 1.58
N ARG A 500 -21.39 20.63 0.52
CA ARG A 500 -20.40 19.80 -0.16
C ARG A 500 -20.67 19.79 -1.65
N LEU A 501 -19.59 19.79 -2.44
CA LEU A 501 -19.63 19.62 -3.87
C LEU A 501 -18.89 18.33 -4.24
N TYR A 502 -19.58 17.46 -4.97
CA TYR A 502 -18.96 16.34 -5.66
C TYR A 502 -18.97 16.59 -7.16
N PHE A 503 -17.94 16.11 -7.86
CA PHE A 503 -17.88 16.22 -9.31
C PHE A 503 -17.19 14.99 -9.92
N LEU A 504 -17.56 14.69 -11.16
CA LEU A 504 -16.90 13.71 -12.00
C LEU A 504 -15.94 14.44 -12.95
N ALA A 505 -14.68 14.03 -12.95
CA ALA A 505 -13.68 14.61 -13.83
C ALA A 505 -12.69 13.56 -14.33
N ALA A 506 -12.01 13.89 -15.43
CA ALA A 506 -10.84 13.16 -15.91
C ALA A 506 -9.91 14.10 -16.69
N ALA A 507 -8.64 13.74 -16.82
CA ALA A 507 -7.70 14.47 -17.64
C ALA A 507 -7.79 14.00 -19.10
N ALA A 508 -7.99 14.95 -20.02
CA ALA A 508 -7.95 14.77 -21.47
C ALA A 508 -6.48 14.79 -21.95
N SER A 509 -5.64 13.98 -21.34
CA SER A 509 -4.21 13.86 -21.64
C SER A 509 -3.68 12.50 -21.18
N SER A 510 -2.49 12.12 -21.64
CA SER A 510 -1.81 10.89 -21.19
C SER A 510 -1.33 10.97 -19.75
N ASP A 511 -1.21 12.18 -19.18
CA ASP A 511 -0.63 12.41 -17.86
C ASP A 511 -1.68 12.87 -16.87
N ASP A 512 -1.46 12.54 -15.59
CA ASP A 512 -2.27 13.06 -14.49
C ASP A 512 -2.11 14.58 -14.38
N GLN A 513 -3.21 15.25 -14.05
CA GLN A 513 -3.26 16.71 -13.97
C GLN A 513 -3.49 17.17 -12.53
N SER A 514 -2.84 18.24 -12.12
CA SER A 514 -3.14 18.91 -10.85
C SER A 514 -4.32 19.89 -11.03
N LEU A 515 -5.26 19.84 -10.10
CA LEU A 515 -6.41 20.73 -10.03
C LEU A 515 -6.51 21.33 -8.64
N GLN A 516 -6.30 22.65 -8.51
CA GLN A 516 -6.41 23.39 -7.26
C GLN A 516 -7.63 24.30 -7.30
N ILE A 517 -8.65 24.02 -6.50
CA ILE A 517 -9.87 24.79 -6.43
C ILE A 517 -9.89 25.61 -5.15
N ALA A 518 -9.94 26.95 -5.30
CA ALA A 518 -10.09 27.85 -4.17
C ALA A 518 -11.57 27.93 -3.75
N CYS A 519 -11.81 27.76 -2.44
CA CYS A 519 -13.13 27.84 -1.84
C CYS A 519 -13.06 28.72 -0.58
N GLY A 520 -13.37 29.99 -0.70
CA GLY A 520 -13.16 30.97 0.34
C GLY A 520 -11.67 31.10 0.69
N LYS A 521 -11.31 30.77 1.95
CA LYS A 521 -9.93 30.77 2.43
C LYS A 521 -9.21 29.44 2.29
N HIS A 522 -9.90 28.40 1.84
CA HIS A 522 -9.36 27.05 1.69
C HIS A 522 -9.07 26.75 0.22
N VAL A 523 -8.05 25.98 -0.03
CA VAL A 523 -7.73 25.45 -1.35
C VAL A 523 -7.81 23.92 -1.25
N SER A 524 -8.62 23.33 -2.12
CA SER A 524 -8.67 21.87 -2.27
C SER A 524 -7.79 21.46 -3.45
N GLU A 525 -6.89 20.50 -3.22
CA GLU A 525 -5.98 19.99 -4.25
C GLU A 525 -6.43 18.59 -4.67
N PHE A 526 -6.44 18.36 -5.97
CA PHE A 526 -6.79 17.07 -6.57
C PHE A 526 -5.75 16.68 -7.61
N VAL A 527 -5.44 15.40 -7.65
CA VAL A 527 -4.76 14.79 -8.79
C VAL A 527 -5.84 14.15 -9.65
N VAL A 528 -6.05 14.69 -10.83
CA VAL A 528 -7.03 14.20 -11.80
C VAL A 528 -6.33 13.28 -12.79
N PRO A 529 -6.56 11.95 -12.72
CA PRO A 529 -5.84 11.01 -13.59
C PRO A 529 -6.28 11.11 -15.04
N SER A 530 -5.39 10.66 -15.93
CA SER A 530 -5.73 10.42 -17.35
C SER A 530 -7.00 9.59 -17.47
N TYR A 531 -7.87 9.96 -18.40
CA TYR A 531 -9.14 9.27 -18.66
C TYR A 531 -8.96 7.85 -19.22
N THR A 532 -7.76 7.50 -19.69
CA THR A 532 -7.46 6.22 -20.33
C THR A 532 -6.22 5.56 -19.73
N GLY A 533 -5.85 4.40 -20.25
CA GLY A 533 -4.69 3.63 -19.80
C GLY A 533 -5.02 2.64 -18.66
N PHE A 534 -3.99 2.16 -17.97
CA PHE A 534 -4.16 1.20 -16.89
C PHE A 534 -4.53 1.90 -15.58
N VAL A 535 -5.41 1.28 -14.79
CA VAL A 535 -5.75 1.76 -13.43
C VAL A 535 -4.53 1.66 -12.52
N GLY A 536 -3.77 0.57 -12.64
CA GLY A 536 -2.52 0.37 -11.94
C GLY A 536 -1.53 -0.35 -12.82
N GLN A 537 -0.27 0.04 -12.73
CA GLN A 537 0.81 -0.51 -13.55
C GLN A 537 2.12 -0.47 -12.79
N TRP A 538 2.87 -1.56 -12.84
CA TRP A 538 4.25 -1.61 -12.37
C TRP A 538 5.17 -0.98 -13.41
N GLY A 539 6.09 -0.12 -12.95
CA GLY A 539 7.04 0.54 -13.85
C GLY A 539 6.39 1.47 -14.86
N HIS A 540 5.23 2.08 -14.52
CA HIS A 540 4.61 3.13 -15.32
C HIS A 540 5.64 4.23 -15.61
N GLU A 541 5.60 4.78 -16.79
CA GLU A 541 6.49 5.86 -17.24
C GLU A 541 6.54 7.00 -16.22
N GLY A 542 7.74 7.38 -15.78
CA GLY A 542 7.93 8.36 -14.70
C GLY A 542 7.75 7.83 -13.27
N HIS A 543 7.29 6.60 -13.10
CA HIS A 543 7.07 5.97 -11.79
C HIS A 543 7.94 4.72 -11.61
N THR A 544 8.96 4.80 -10.79
CA THR A 544 9.92 3.70 -10.55
C THR A 544 9.42 2.63 -9.57
N SER A 545 8.30 2.87 -8.90
CA SER A 545 7.74 2.02 -7.82
C SER A 545 6.34 1.48 -8.10
N GLY A 546 5.91 1.48 -9.36
CA GLY A 546 4.54 1.20 -9.73
C GLY A 546 3.64 2.45 -9.65
N TYR A 547 2.51 2.38 -10.30
CA TYR A 547 1.52 3.44 -10.40
C TYR A 547 0.13 2.89 -10.12
N LEU A 548 -0.66 3.65 -9.39
CA LEU A 548 -2.09 3.43 -9.22
C LEU A 548 -2.78 4.77 -9.39
N LYS A 549 -3.81 4.86 -10.24
CA LYS A 549 -4.58 6.10 -10.43
C LYS A 549 -5.13 6.59 -9.07
N PRO A 550 -4.73 7.78 -8.59
CA PRO A 550 -4.97 8.20 -7.21
C PRO A 550 -6.36 8.82 -7.01
N ALA A 551 -7.39 8.27 -7.64
CA ALA A 551 -8.76 8.79 -7.54
C ALA A 551 -9.79 7.66 -7.56
N GLN A 552 -10.96 7.91 -6.98
CA GLN A 552 -12.08 6.96 -6.97
C GLN A 552 -12.68 6.85 -8.37
N ILE A 553 -12.65 5.65 -8.96
CA ILE A 553 -13.26 5.39 -10.25
C ILE A 553 -14.78 5.39 -10.10
N ALA A 554 -15.45 6.20 -10.89
CA ALA A 554 -16.90 6.28 -10.98
C ALA A 554 -17.47 5.59 -12.21
N TYR A 555 -16.71 5.53 -13.28
CA TYR A 555 -17.11 4.92 -14.55
C TYR A 555 -15.94 4.22 -15.23
N VAL A 556 -16.22 3.10 -15.89
CA VAL A 556 -15.29 2.35 -16.73
C VAL A 556 -15.95 2.03 -18.06
N GLY A 557 -15.39 2.51 -19.17
CA GLY A 557 -15.73 2.10 -20.52
C GLY A 557 -14.71 1.11 -21.08
N THR A 558 -15.16 0.18 -21.93
CA THR A 558 -14.30 -0.88 -22.49
C THR A 558 -13.42 -0.43 -23.64
N HIS A 559 -13.74 0.70 -24.24
CA HIS A 559 -13.00 1.29 -25.36
C HIS A 559 -13.28 2.80 -25.45
N ARG A 560 -12.48 3.49 -26.21
CA ARG A 560 -12.72 4.87 -26.66
C ARG A 560 -12.97 4.92 -28.16
N HIS A 561 -13.62 5.97 -28.61
CA HIS A 561 -13.75 6.30 -30.01
C HIS A 561 -12.53 7.06 -30.52
N ALA A 562 -12.06 6.71 -31.70
CA ALA A 562 -11.23 7.54 -32.56
C ALA A 562 -12.03 7.91 -33.80
N SER A 563 -11.62 8.95 -34.54
CA SER A 563 -12.29 9.36 -35.79
C SER A 563 -12.37 8.23 -36.82
N SER A 564 -11.45 7.28 -36.79
CA SER A 564 -11.35 6.13 -37.70
C SER A 564 -12.11 4.87 -37.27
N GLY A 565 -12.59 4.82 -36.01
CA GLY A 565 -13.27 3.64 -35.45
C GLY A 565 -13.03 3.50 -33.93
N ASP A 566 -13.44 2.38 -33.37
CA ASP A 566 -13.21 2.07 -31.96
C ASP A 566 -11.75 1.69 -31.69
N CYS A 567 -11.24 2.08 -30.56
CA CYS A 567 -9.97 1.61 -30.00
C CYS A 567 -10.27 0.53 -28.94
N PRO A 568 -10.39 -0.76 -29.33
CA PRO A 568 -10.78 -1.82 -28.41
C PRO A 568 -9.71 -2.00 -27.34
N TYR A 569 -10.18 -2.27 -26.11
CA TYR A 569 -9.34 -2.45 -24.91
C TYR A 569 -8.53 -1.21 -24.45
N GLU A 570 -8.77 -0.06 -25.05
CA GLU A 570 -8.33 1.21 -24.52
C GLU A 570 -9.39 1.75 -23.57
N PHE A 571 -9.35 1.27 -22.33
CA PHE A 571 -10.33 1.58 -21.29
C PHE A 571 -10.40 3.08 -21.00
N THR A 572 -11.63 3.56 -20.71
CA THR A 572 -11.90 4.95 -20.35
C THR A 572 -12.48 5.05 -18.95
N TYR A 573 -12.13 6.10 -18.22
CA TYR A 573 -12.52 6.29 -16.83
C TYR A 573 -13.05 7.70 -16.58
N MET A 574 -14.03 7.82 -15.68
CA MET A 574 -14.35 9.05 -14.98
C MET A 574 -14.08 8.86 -13.49
N PHE A 575 -13.60 9.89 -12.83
CA PHE A 575 -13.21 9.82 -11.41
C PHE A 575 -14.08 10.76 -10.58
N LYS A 576 -14.45 10.31 -9.37
CA LYS A 576 -15.20 11.09 -8.41
C LYS A 576 -14.28 11.87 -7.49
N PHE A 577 -14.55 13.14 -7.32
CA PHE A 577 -13.91 14.04 -6.37
C PHE A 577 -14.95 14.69 -5.47
N GLY A 578 -14.52 15.22 -4.32
CA GLY A 578 -15.41 15.91 -3.41
C GLY A 578 -14.69 16.95 -2.57
N MET A 579 -15.32 18.08 -2.31
CA MET A 579 -14.80 19.16 -1.50
C MET A 579 -15.88 19.79 -0.60
N ASP A 580 -15.46 20.28 0.55
CA ASP A 580 -16.33 20.98 1.48
C ASP A 580 -16.59 22.41 1.00
N ILE A 581 -17.82 22.87 1.16
CA ILE A 581 -18.24 24.23 0.85
C ILE A 581 -18.54 24.95 2.17
N PRO A 582 -17.77 25.96 2.57
CA PRO A 582 -18.06 26.81 3.71
C PRO A 582 -19.39 27.54 3.54
N LYS A 583 -20.06 27.85 4.67
CA LYS A 583 -21.39 28.47 4.68
C LYS A 583 -21.50 29.82 3.96
N ASP A 584 -20.39 30.55 3.90
CA ASP A 584 -20.27 31.88 3.28
C ASP A 584 -19.79 31.84 1.82
N VAL A 585 -19.67 30.64 1.25
CA VAL A 585 -19.25 30.44 -0.14
C VAL A 585 -20.46 29.96 -0.96
N HIS A 586 -20.79 30.71 -2.01
CA HIS A 586 -21.91 30.45 -2.91
C HIS A 586 -21.48 30.19 -4.34
N SER A 587 -20.19 30.25 -4.62
CA SER A 587 -19.62 29.88 -5.92
C SER A 587 -18.16 29.48 -5.76
N ILE A 588 -17.67 28.68 -6.71
CA ILE A 588 -16.26 28.36 -6.87
C ILE A 588 -15.80 28.73 -8.27
N VAL A 589 -14.54 29.10 -8.41
CA VAL A 589 -13.91 29.36 -9.71
C VAL A 589 -12.95 28.22 -10.00
N LEU A 590 -13.15 27.57 -11.15
CA LEU A 590 -12.26 26.54 -11.63
C LEU A 590 -10.92 27.17 -12.06
N PRO A 591 -9.79 26.56 -11.78
CA PRO A 591 -8.51 27.07 -12.25
C PRO A 591 -8.35 26.89 -13.75
N LYS A 592 -7.41 27.60 -14.37
CA LYS A 592 -7.09 27.40 -15.78
C LYS A 592 -6.22 26.14 -15.95
N ASN A 593 -6.85 25.04 -16.31
CA ASN A 593 -6.19 23.81 -16.77
C ASN A 593 -7.13 23.10 -17.75
N GLU A 594 -7.04 23.44 -19.02
CA GLU A 594 -7.95 22.97 -20.09
C GLU A 594 -7.85 21.45 -20.33
N ASN A 595 -6.80 20.79 -19.83
CA ASN A 595 -6.66 19.34 -19.85
C ASN A 595 -7.54 18.63 -18.81
N VAL A 596 -8.09 19.36 -17.84
CA VAL A 596 -9.05 18.80 -16.89
C VAL A 596 -10.45 19.11 -17.35
N VAL A 597 -11.26 18.06 -17.49
CA VAL A 597 -12.66 18.17 -17.93
C VAL A 597 -13.57 17.63 -16.82
N ILE A 598 -14.61 18.41 -16.50
CA ILE A 598 -15.66 18.06 -15.54
C ILE A 598 -16.91 17.63 -16.32
N PHE A 599 -17.38 16.40 -16.08
CA PHE A 599 -18.53 15.80 -16.76
C PHE A 599 -19.85 16.03 -16.03
N ALA A 600 -19.82 16.13 -14.73
CA ALA A 600 -21.00 16.41 -13.91
C ALA A 600 -20.57 16.96 -12.54
N ALA A 601 -21.43 17.76 -11.94
CA ALA A 601 -21.26 18.24 -10.57
C ALA A 601 -22.59 18.14 -9.81
N THR A 602 -22.50 17.74 -8.53
CA THR A 602 -23.65 17.57 -7.65
C THR A 602 -23.37 18.24 -6.32
N ALA A 603 -24.18 19.22 -5.98
CA ALA A 603 -24.18 19.85 -4.66
C ALA A 603 -24.93 18.93 -3.67
N VAL A 604 -24.38 18.73 -2.49
CA VAL A 604 -24.94 17.84 -1.47
C VAL A 604 -25.10 18.59 -0.16
N ALA A 605 -26.27 18.46 0.45
CA ALA A 605 -26.51 18.88 1.81
C ALA A 605 -26.23 17.67 2.73
N GLU A 606 -25.00 17.55 3.18
CA GLU A 606 -24.61 16.49 4.12
C GLU A 606 -24.95 16.90 5.55
N ASN A 607 -25.55 15.96 6.30
CA ASN A 607 -25.66 16.10 7.74
C ASN A 607 -24.27 15.91 8.37
N HIS A 608 -23.73 17.01 8.92
CA HIS A 608 -22.35 17.11 9.34
C HIS A 608 -22.00 16.25 10.53
N VAL A 609 -21.76 15.01 10.27
CA VAL A 609 -20.81 14.29 11.08
C VAL A 609 -19.64 13.92 10.17
N PHE A 610 -18.66 14.82 10.07
CA PHE A 610 -17.45 14.47 9.34
C PHE A 610 -16.75 13.35 10.06
N VAL A 611 -16.78 12.19 9.42
CA VAL A 611 -16.02 11.03 9.81
C VAL A 611 -14.72 11.06 9.02
N LYS A 612 -13.61 11.39 9.69
CA LYS A 612 -12.27 11.40 9.09
C LYS A 612 -11.53 10.11 9.43
N PRO A 613 -10.83 9.47 8.49
CA PRO A 613 -9.98 8.34 8.83
C PRO A 613 -8.91 8.75 9.85
N SER A 614 -8.80 8.01 10.93
CA SER A 614 -7.75 8.11 11.96
C SER A 614 -6.72 6.99 11.88
N THR A 615 -6.88 6.10 10.88
CA THR A 615 -5.90 5.10 10.45
C THR A 615 -5.85 5.09 8.93
N LYS A 616 -4.71 4.72 8.37
CA LYS A 616 -4.62 4.52 6.91
C LYS A 616 -5.64 3.48 6.47
N LEU A 617 -6.54 3.83 5.55
CA LEU A 617 -7.54 2.90 5.00
C LEU A 617 -6.93 1.97 3.97
N PHE A 618 -5.99 2.49 3.18
CA PHE A 618 -5.28 1.77 2.15
C PHE A 618 -3.78 1.84 2.41
N LEU A 619 -3.08 0.76 2.15
CA LEU A 619 -1.62 0.77 2.11
C LEU A 619 -1.22 1.37 0.75
N THR A 620 -1.16 2.67 0.66
CA THR A 620 -0.48 3.33 -0.44
C THR A 620 0.98 3.43 -0.06
N ASN A 621 1.83 2.72 -0.80
CA ASN A 621 3.26 2.97 -0.76
C ASN A 621 3.53 4.30 -1.47
N ASN A 622 3.34 5.38 -0.75
CA ASN A 622 3.79 6.66 -1.25
C ASN A 622 5.32 6.66 -1.11
N ARG A 623 6.04 6.73 -2.22
CA ARG A 623 7.51 6.74 -2.24
C ARG A 623 8.08 7.83 -1.33
N GLU A 624 7.38 8.93 -1.19
CA GLU A 624 7.73 10.05 -0.33
C GLU A 624 7.71 9.70 1.17
N GLU A 625 6.72 8.94 1.64
CA GLU A 625 6.66 8.48 3.04
C GLU A 625 7.74 7.45 3.36
N VAL A 626 8.19 6.72 2.35
CA VAL A 626 9.18 5.65 2.46
C VAL A 626 10.59 6.18 2.55
N SER A 627 10.93 7.21 1.73
CA SER A 627 12.32 7.62 1.54
C SER A 627 12.92 8.37 2.74
N GLU A 628 12.15 9.18 3.44
CA GLU A 628 12.66 9.96 4.58
C GLU A 628 12.82 9.14 5.86
N SER A 629 11.89 8.20 6.13
CA SER A 629 11.87 7.51 7.42
C SER A 629 12.84 6.33 7.51
N VAL A 630 13.12 5.67 6.39
CA VAL A 630 13.84 4.38 6.41
C VAL A 630 15.28 4.50 5.94
N LEU A 631 15.52 5.26 4.89
CA LEU A 631 16.81 5.23 4.22
C LEU A 631 17.77 6.30 4.70
N GLY A 632 17.30 7.30 5.43
CA GLY A 632 18.07 8.51 5.68
C GLY A 632 18.52 9.20 4.36
N LYS A 633 17.95 8.75 3.22
CA LYS A 633 18.25 9.32 1.91
C LYS A 633 17.38 10.55 1.71
N LYS A 634 18.01 11.65 1.36
CA LYS A 634 17.32 12.86 0.93
C LYS A 634 16.45 12.50 -0.28
N MET A 635 15.20 12.92 -0.25
CA MET A 635 14.33 12.86 -1.43
C MET A 635 14.92 13.73 -2.54
N ILE A 636 14.57 13.38 -3.79
CA ILE A 636 14.73 14.32 -4.89
C ILE A 636 13.90 15.56 -4.53
N SER A 637 14.56 16.65 -4.24
CA SER A 637 13.93 17.88 -3.80
C SER A 637 14.66 19.08 -4.40
N GLY A 638 13.93 20.14 -4.63
CA GLY A 638 14.45 21.36 -5.22
C GLY A 638 14.02 21.55 -6.68
N GLU A 639 14.44 22.65 -7.25
CA GLU A 639 14.22 22.94 -8.67
C GLU A 639 15.28 22.24 -9.53
N ASN A 640 14.94 21.93 -10.79
CA ASN A 640 15.89 21.43 -11.77
C ASN A 640 17.07 22.42 -11.92
N LEU A 641 18.25 22.01 -11.46
CA LEU A 641 19.48 22.82 -11.48
C LEU A 641 19.98 23.11 -12.88
N LEU A 642 19.67 22.24 -13.87
CA LEU A 642 20.09 22.41 -15.25
C LEU A 642 19.32 23.53 -15.97
N LYS A 643 18.11 23.90 -15.51
CA LYS A 643 17.32 24.99 -16.07
C LYS A 643 18.09 26.34 -16.14
N ASN A 644 18.98 26.58 -15.17
CA ASN A 644 19.81 27.77 -15.09
C ASN A 644 21.30 27.51 -15.30
N ALA A 645 21.68 26.28 -15.63
CA ALA A 645 23.06 25.89 -15.86
C ALA A 645 23.52 26.29 -17.26
N LYS A 646 24.82 26.53 -17.38
CA LYS A 646 25.45 26.79 -18.67
C LYS A 646 25.88 25.43 -19.27
N LEU A 647 25.33 25.05 -20.41
CA LEU A 647 25.85 23.94 -21.21
C LEU A 647 27.19 24.40 -21.83
N THR A 648 28.31 23.77 -21.42
CA THR A 648 29.65 24.20 -21.70
C THR A 648 30.33 23.42 -22.80
N LYS A 649 29.98 22.10 -22.92
CA LYS A 649 30.58 21.22 -23.90
C LYS A 649 29.65 20.03 -24.18
N TRP A 650 29.74 19.47 -25.37
CA TRP A 650 28.98 18.29 -25.81
C TRP A 650 29.76 17.48 -26.84
N SER A 651 29.34 16.23 -27.08
CA SER A 651 29.99 15.35 -28.05
C SER A 651 29.68 15.75 -29.49
N ASN A 652 28.41 15.63 -29.91
CA ASN A 652 27.95 15.96 -31.26
C ASN A 652 26.41 16.11 -31.28
N PHE A 653 25.85 16.45 -32.45
CA PHE A 653 24.40 16.46 -32.72
C PHE A 653 24.13 16.35 -34.23
N VAL A 654 22.97 15.86 -34.60
CA VAL A 654 22.63 15.49 -35.97
C VAL A 654 22.27 16.70 -36.85
N ASN A 655 21.53 17.68 -36.28
CA ASN A 655 21.08 18.90 -36.93
C ASN A 655 20.72 19.99 -35.92
N GLU A 656 20.42 21.21 -36.37
CA GLU A 656 20.11 22.35 -35.51
C GLU A 656 18.80 22.23 -34.70
N GLU A 657 17.86 21.38 -35.14
CA GLU A 657 16.59 21.15 -34.45
C GLU A 657 16.76 20.15 -33.29
N GLU A 658 17.73 19.22 -33.42
CA GLU A 658 18.02 18.17 -32.43
C GLU A 658 19.36 18.43 -31.70
N ARG A 659 19.64 19.69 -31.41
CA ARG A 659 20.88 20.14 -30.75
C ARG A 659 20.90 19.85 -29.25
N PRO A 660 22.04 19.88 -28.57
CA PRO A 660 22.19 19.58 -27.14
C PRO A 660 21.31 20.39 -26.20
N GLN A 661 20.97 21.63 -26.56
CA GLN A 661 20.11 22.49 -25.77
C GLN A 661 18.71 21.95 -25.63
N ALA A 662 18.22 21.18 -26.61
CA ALA A 662 16.92 20.55 -26.58
C ALA A 662 16.79 19.46 -25.50
N ALA A 663 17.91 19.02 -24.91
CA ALA A 663 17.88 18.07 -23.77
C ALA A 663 17.73 18.76 -22.39
N ILE A 664 17.63 20.08 -22.33
CA ILE A 664 17.53 20.84 -21.07
C ILE A 664 16.61 22.07 -21.18
N ASP A 665 15.78 22.14 -22.21
CA ASP A 665 14.90 23.29 -22.48
C ASP A 665 13.53 23.19 -21.78
N GLY A 666 13.23 22.03 -21.19
CA GLY A 666 11.96 21.75 -20.50
C GLY A 666 10.82 21.43 -21.45
N ASP A 667 11.08 21.26 -22.74
CA ASP A 667 10.10 20.93 -23.77
C ASP A 667 10.24 19.46 -24.23
N LEU A 668 9.31 18.60 -23.82
CA LEU A 668 9.30 17.20 -24.20
C LEU A 668 8.91 16.93 -25.65
N SER A 669 8.73 17.97 -26.46
CA SER A 669 8.55 17.86 -27.93
C SER A 669 9.87 18.04 -28.70
N THR A 670 10.92 18.53 -28.06
CA THR A 670 12.29 18.68 -28.61
C THR A 670 13.22 17.63 -28.02
N LYS A 671 14.31 17.31 -28.70
CA LYS A 671 15.30 16.34 -28.22
C LYS A 671 16.71 16.62 -28.70
N TRP A 672 17.68 16.14 -27.99
CA TRP A 672 19.04 15.99 -28.46
C TRP A 672 19.23 14.63 -29.15
N CYS A 673 19.83 14.64 -30.35
CA CYS A 673 20.20 13.44 -31.09
C CYS A 673 21.68 13.47 -31.50
N ASP A 674 22.46 12.48 -31.05
CA ASP A 674 23.85 12.25 -31.42
C ASP A 674 23.99 10.88 -32.10
N ILE A 675 24.47 10.86 -33.33
CA ILE A 675 24.69 9.65 -34.14
C ILE A 675 26.16 9.45 -34.54
N ALA A 676 27.06 10.28 -33.99
CA ALA A 676 28.48 10.24 -34.39
C ALA A 676 29.29 9.12 -33.70
N GLY A 677 28.67 8.42 -32.75
CA GLY A 677 29.27 7.33 -32.02
C GLY A 677 29.46 7.61 -30.53
N LEU A 678 29.57 6.54 -29.78
CA LEU A 678 29.71 6.57 -28.31
C LEU A 678 31.19 6.69 -27.89
N PRO A 679 31.48 7.29 -26.73
CA PRO A 679 30.54 7.85 -25.77
C PRO A 679 30.03 9.23 -26.17
N SER A 680 28.72 9.47 -26.05
CA SER A 680 28.10 10.78 -26.19
C SER A 680 27.99 11.46 -24.83
N PHE A 681 28.17 12.78 -24.77
CA PHE A 681 28.15 13.48 -23.49
C PHE A 681 27.64 14.92 -23.59
N LEU A 682 27.15 15.41 -22.42
CA LEU A 682 26.81 16.82 -22.16
C LEU A 682 27.51 17.28 -20.89
N GLU A 683 28.15 18.48 -20.91
CA GLU A 683 28.81 19.09 -19.76
C GLU A 683 28.13 20.40 -19.36
N PHE A 684 27.93 20.59 -18.07
CA PHE A 684 27.21 21.71 -17.47
C PHE A 684 28.07 22.42 -16.40
N ASP A 685 27.97 23.75 -16.32
CA ASP A 685 28.44 24.55 -15.19
C ASP A 685 27.25 25.13 -14.43
N LEU A 686 27.07 24.73 -13.20
CA LEU A 686 26.01 25.18 -12.28
C LEU A 686 26.29 26.56 -11.70
N GLY A 687 27.48 27.16 -12.03
CA GLY A 687 27.94 28.47 -11.50
C GLY A 687 28.53 28.39 -10.10
N LYS A 688 28.03 27.50 -9.25
CA LYS A 688 28.56 27.23 -7.90
C LYS A 688 28.39 25.77 -7.56
N ALA A 689 29.11 25.24 -6.57
CA ALA A 689 28.94 23.89 -6.09
C ALA A 689 27.54 23.72 -5.46
N GLN A 690 26.80 22.71 -5.90
CA GLN A 690 25.47 22.36 -5.45
C GLN A 690 25.46 20.92 -4.94
N GLN A 691 24.73 20.68 -3.87
CA GLN A 691 24.45 19.34 -3.39
C GLN A 691 23.30 18.74 -4.22
N LEU A 692 23.49 17.54 -4.73
CA LEU A 692 22.53 16.90 -5.61
C LEU A 692 21.65 15.93 -4.82
N THR A 693 20.36 15.92 -5.12
CA THR A 693 19.39 14.98 -4.51
C THR A 693 18.92 13.93 -5.50
N GLY A 694 19.02 14.18 -6.80
CA GLY A 694 18.61 13.23 -7.83
C GLY A 694 18.84 13.73 -9.25
N TRP A 695 18.59 12.90 -10.22
CA TRP A 695 18.63 13.22 -11.64
C TRP A 695 17.61 12.40 -12.45
N LYS A 696 17.22 12.92 -13.60
CA LYS A 696 16.22 12.34 -14.47
C LYS A 696 16.71 12.40 -15.92
N VAL A 697 16.41 11.34 -16.68
CA VAL A 697 16.62 11.27 -18.14
C VAL A 697 15.35 10.84 -18.81
N VAL A 698 14.85 11.60 -19.77
CA VAL A 698 13.71 11.26 -20.64
C VAL A 698 14.25 10.90 -22.01
N ASN A 699 14.09 9.64 -22.40
CA ASN A 699 14.56 9.08 -23.67
C ASN A 699 13.52 9.20 -24.78
N ALA A 700 13.90 8.85 -26.01
CA ALA A 700 13.01 8.82 -27.17
C ALA A 700 12.28 7.47 -27.36
N GLY A 701 12.04 6.73 -26.28
CA GLY A 701 11.36 5.43 -26.29
C GLY A 701 9.91 5.50 -26.77
N LYS A 702 9.25 6.67 -26.68
CA LYS A 702 7.92 6.92 -27.29
C LYS A 702 7.96 6.86 -28.83
N GLU A 703 9.05 7.24 -29.45
CA GLU A 703 9.21 7.12 -30.90
C GLU A 703 9.47 5.67 -31.32
N ASN A 704 10.41 5.03 -30.59
CA ASN A 704 10.74 3.62 -30.77
C ASN A 704 11.40 3.09 -29.49
N GLY A 705 10.91 1.99 -28.97
CA GLY A 705 11.46 1.37 -27.75
C GLY A 705 12.96 1.02 -27.84
N SER A 706 13.52 0.86 -29.06
CA SER A 706 14.95 0.69 -29.23
C SER A 706 15.78 1.94 -28.94
N PHE A 707 15.18 3.14 -28.94
CA PHE A 707 15.86 4.42 -28.71
C PHE A 707 16.02 4.77 -27.21
N ILE A 708 15.69 3.84 -26.34
CA ILE A 708 15.91 4.00 -24.91
C ILE A 708 17.41 3.82 -24.60
N THR A 709 18.04 4.81 -24.00
CA THR A 709 19.42 4.74 -23.52
C THR A 709 19.56 3.62 -22.49
N SER A 710 20.44 2.67 -22.76
CA SER A 710 20.66 1.49 -21.92
C SER A 710 21.65 1.76 -20.78
N GLN A 711 22.72 2.54 -21.02
CA GLN A 711 23.74 2.85 -20.01
C GLN A 711 24.15 4.33 -20.05
N CYS A 712 24.14 4.97 -18.88
CA CYS A 712 24.51 6.37 -18.73
C CYS A 712 25.09 6.64 -17.34
N PHE A 713 26.06 7.54 -17.29
CA PHE A 713 26.73 7.99 -16.06
C PHE A 713 26.46 9.46 -15.83
N LEU A 714 26.23 9.86 -14.60
CA LEU A 714 26.31 11.22 -14.12
C LEU A 714 27.62 11.38 -13.36
N MET A 715 28.44 12.35 -13.76
CA MET A 715 29.76 12.62 -13.20
C MET A 715 29.85 14.08 -12.72
N GLY A 716 30.69 14.36 -11.74
CA GLY A 716 30.89 15.70 -11.20
C GLY A 716 32.33 16.00 -10.84
N ARG A 717 32.66 17.33 -10.80
CA ARG A 717 33.92 17.88 -10.33
C ARG A 717 33.73 19.33 -9.88
N ASN A 718 34.69 19.89 -9.16
CA ASN A 718 34.61 21.30 -8.64
C ASN A 718 35.57 22.27 -9.31
N ALA A 719 36.65 21.80 -9.92
CA ALA A 719 37.58 22.61 -10.70
C ALA A 719 37.76 22.03 -12.12
N ALA A 720 38.16 22.87 -13.07
CA ALA A 720 38.29 22.49 -14.47
C ALA A 720 39.45 21.50 -14.73
N ASP A 721 40.42 21.47 -13.84
CA ASP A 721 41.62 20.62 -13.86
C ASP A 721 41.48 19.36 -12.99
N GLU A 722 40.34 19.17 -12.30
CA GLU A 722 40.06 17.96 -11.56
C GLU A 722 39.54 16.85 -12.49
N ASP A 723 39.81 15.59 -12.10
CA ASP A 723 39.24 14.42 -12.76
C ASP A 723 37.74 14.28 -12.47
N TRP A 724 37.01 13.79 -13.46
CA TRP A 724 35.59 13.50 -13.33
C TRP A 724 35.36 12.33 -12.38
N GLN A 725 34.53 12.53 -11.34
CA GLN A 725 34.11 11.49 -10.40
C GLN A 725 32.71 11.05 -10.74
N THR A 726 32.47 9.73 -10.80
CA THR A 726 31.12 9.19 -10.98
C THR A 726 30.29 9.47 -9.73
N ILE A 727 29.16 10.14 -9.93
CA ILE A 727 28.17 10.45 -8.88
C ILE A 727 27.16 9.32 -8.82
N ASP A 728 26.62 8.93 -9.98
CA ASP A 728 25.63 7.86 -10.13
C ASP A 728 25.63 7.34 -11.57
N TYR A 729 25.07 6.17 -11.81
CA TYR A 729 24.92 5.61 -13.14
C TYR A 729 23.76 4.62 -13.21
N PHE A 730 23.29 4.34 -14.40
CA PHE A 730 22.41 3.20 -14.67
C PHE A 730 22.94 2.36 -15.83
N ASP A 731 22.66 1.06 -15.78
CA ASP A 731 23.00 0.07 -16.81
C ASP A 731 21.83 -0.88 -17.01
N GLY A 732 21.65 -1.38 -18.24
CA GLY A 732 20.55 -2.27 -18.60
C GLY A 732 19.16 -1.61 -18.53
N ASN A 733 19.10 -0.28 -18.59
CA ASN A 733 17.83 0.44 -18.54
C ASN A 733 16.94 0.12 -19.74
N ARG A 734 15.64 -0.08 -19.48
CA ARG A 734 14.59 -0.29 -20.49
C ARG A 734 13.43 0.69 -20.35
N SER A 735 13.52 1.63 -19.40
CA SER A 735 12.49 2.63 -19.15
C SER A 735 12.74 3.87 -19.98
N ASN A 736 11.69 4.41 -20.60
CA ASN A 736 11.77 5.68 -21.32
C ASN A 736 12.15 6.85 -20.42
N VAL A 737 11.69 6.84 -19.18
CA VAL A 737 12.05 7.82 -18.14
C VAL A 737 12.84 7.12 -17.04
N VAL A 738 14.03 7.63 -16.76
CA VAL A 738 14.90 7.18 -15.67
C VAL A 738 14.94 8.30 -14.63
N LEU A 739 14.52 8.01 -13.40
CA LEU A 739 14.60 8.91 -12.26
C LEU A 739 15.41 8.24 -11.15
N ARG A 740 16.48 8.90 -10.69
CA ARG A 740 17.41 8.32 -9.72
C ARG A 740 17.71 9.28 -8.57
N THR A 741 17.74 8.77 -7.35
CA THR A 741 18.15 9.53 -6.16
C THR A 741 19.66 9.49 -6.01
N ILE A 742 20.26 10.62 -5.57
CA ILE A 742 21.68 10.74 -5.26
C ILE A 742 21.83 10.83 -3.74
N SER A 743 22.65 9.93 -3.18
CA SER A 743 22.88 9.83 -1.73
C SER A 743 24.18 10.49 -1.27
N SER A 744 24.92 11.12 -2.17
CA SER A 744 26.21 11.76 -1.86
C SER A 744 25.98 13.08 -1.14
N ASP A 745 26.72 13.31 -0.04
CA ASP A 745 26.78 14.63 0.63
C ASP A 745 27.77 15.60 -0.03
N LYS A 746 28.45 15.18 -1.10
CA LYS A 746 29.34 16.03 -1.86
C LYS A 746 28.58 17.02 -2.73
N ALA A 747 29.04 18.27 -2.77
CA ALA A 747 28.56 19.26 -3.71
C ALA A 747 29.45 19.31 -4.94
N TYR A 748 28.85 19.55 -6.11
CA TYR A 748 29.54 19.64 -7.39
C TYR A 748 29.13 20.90 -8.14
N ARG A 749 30.11 21.57 -8.78
CA ARG A 749 29.87 22.74 -9.66
C ARG A 749 29.73 22.33 -11.11
N TYR A 750 30.60 21.42 -11.60
CA TYR A 750 30.58 20.96 -12.98
C TYR A 750 29.99 19.57 -13.01
N LEU A 751 29.04 19.37 -13.90
CA LEU A 751 28.41 18.06 -14.14
C LEU A 751 28.69 17.60 -15.55
N ARG A 752 28.76 16.30 -15.74
CA ARG A 752 28.87 15.65 -17.04
C ARG A 752 27.97 14.43 -17.08
N MET A 753 27.04 14.42 -18.02
CA MET A 753 26.31 13.21 -18.37
C MET A 753 27.04 12.50 -19.51
N VAL A 754 27.25 11.18 -19.38
CA VAL A 754 27.96 10.37 -20.37
C VAL A 754 27.13 9.14 -20.73
N VAL A 755 26.73 9.03 -21.98
CA VAL A 755 26.06 7.85 -22.52
C VAL A 755 27.07 6.92 -23.15
N THR A 756 27.10 5.68 -22.69
CA THR A 756 28.02 4.64 -23.21
C THR A 756 27.28 3.51 -23.95
N ARG A 757 25.95 3.43 -23.80
CA ARG A 757 25.04 2.64 -24.62
C ARG A 757 23.76 3.43 -24.87
N GLY A 758 23.61 3.98 -26.07
CA GLY A 758 22.52 4.90 -26.44
C GLY A 758 21.23 4.22 -26.85
N THR A 759 21.23 2.91 -27.11
CA THR A 759 20.06 2.15 -27.57
C THR A 759 19.97 0.78 -26.90
N GLN A 760 18.84 0.08 -27.15
CA GLN A 760 18.61 -1.29 -26.69
C GLN A 760 19.30 -2.35 -27.57
N THR A 761 19.81 -1.97 -28.74
CA THR A 761 20.48 -2.86 -29.69
C THR A 761 21.96 -2.56 -29.77
N ALA A 762 22.81 -3.58 -29.75
CA ALA A 762 24.25 -3.42 -29.82
C ALA A 762 24.77 -2.90 -31.21
N SER A 763 23.90 -2.89 -32.22
CA SER A 763 24.24 -2.44 -33.57
C SER A 763 24.04 -0.93 -33.80
N SER A 764 23.34 -0.24 -32.91
CA SER A 764 23.15 1.20 -33.01
C SER A 764 23.89 1.91 -31.89
N GLN A 765 24.55 3.01 -32.22
CA GLN A 765 25.30 3.87 -31.29
C GLN A 765 24.63 5.22 -31.08
N ASP A 766 23.38 5.36 -31.52
CA ASP A 766 22.65 6.62 -31.47
C ASP A 766 22.21 6.95 -30.05
N VAL A 767 22.21 8.24 -29.73
CA VAL A 767 21.66 8.78 -28.49
C VAL A 767 20.50 9.71 -28.85
N ARG A 768 19.33 9.52 -28.22
CA ARG A 768 18.15 10.35 -28.40
C ARG A 768 17.52 10.63 -27.05
N ILE A 769 17.68 11.86 -26.55
CA ILE A 769 17.22 12.28 -25.22
C ILE A 769 16.38 13.53 -25.34
N TYR A 770 15.15 13.47 -24.82
CA TYR A 770 14.22 14.58 -24.77
C TYR A 770 14.57 15.55 -23.63
N GLU A 771 14.90 15.03 -22.44
CA GLU A 771 15.17 15.91 -21.29
C GLU A 771 16.15 15.27 -20.31
N VAL A 772 16.99 16.10 -19.72
CA VAL A 772 17.86 15.79 -18.58
C VAL A 772 17.60 16.80 -17.49
N GLU A 773 17.32 16.33 -16.30
CA GLU A 773 17.11 17.17 -15.13
C GLU A 773 18.03 16.71 -14.00
N VAL A 774 18.53 17.64 -13.21
CA VAL A 774 19.33 17.36 -12.00
C VAL A 774 18.79 18.22 -10.86
N TYR A 775 18.60 17.61 -9.71
CA TYR A 775 17.98 18.24 -8.53
C TYR A 775 18.93 18.30 -7.34
#